data_f38d3397172f444bb199311fd415f03b
#
_entry.id   f38d3397172f444bb199311fd415f03b
#
_cell.length_a   1.000
_cell.length_b   1.000
_cell.length_c   1.000
_cell.angle_alpha   90.00
_cell.angle_beta   90.00
_cell.angle_gamma   90.00
#
_symmetry.space_group_name_H-M   'P 1'
#
loop_
_entity.id
_entity.type
_entity.pdbx_description
1 polymer ?
#
loop_
_entity_poly.entity_id
_entity_poly.type
_entity_poly.pdbx_seq_one_letter_code
_entity_poly.pdbx_strand_id
1 'polypeptide(L)'
;MKKLIYIILLLFSIFIFNISEVKAYSSADYQDHVLCASYEVASFKTDGTIERVSCHATFAEAKTAMTTNGGEDLALLAVVNNKVKILDANYGLVDLTIPSGTTNFYRTSDMNTYRYTYMDNDAKYGGVDGAIIETVFSSKGVWAAYVRIGNHTGWIPQDAYEVVPLPWIKSTSSYTVTKDSIRHNYVAKIQETYTGSAGSTFGPKPEMLEPGTYYSYDGHYFYKDLKTMIHDYRNNIKTNSVNKDEPYYNYYMYLSNHTRTTYSSLNIDEYIRNNMGITKDVFGNASSGGSSRLYGKGQFFYYVQEKYGANAILGFSLSRNETGNGRSSLSIIKNNGFGLNAVDSAPTDAAFWYQSFPSSIVGYARDYITYGYAHPTDWRYFGPQFGDKGLGMNVNYASDTYWSEKMAANYYALDKAKGLQDYNFYQLGVVTSPIEARRDAKTTAQKVYTYPEAEDAVVIIGEKEGEEVNGSKIWYKVVSDLNIDSNFNEIESGAYNWEGYVYVPSAYVKKINKGKNGYISPNEVTEYVNKNYEYDLYDANKTFSPKVAITTKNSTYYYDSSLQSKQGTTVLKDRYVMVYAAAYLENEPVSYLVTSDYWYDQKHWISADSLDFITSKYGYVEVTASGNQYTWVNSTTEDTKETLISGHYTQSYVPVLEEKQVGDNLWYKVPVNLTGTTNIYGWTLSSAPNVAVKLSTAIVENNAPEIIAVDKTIVQGTKLDELAGVTAIDKEDGDLTNKVEVSSSTVNTNEVGTYEITYKVTDTQNKTTTKKIKVTVTENQKPTITAADKTITQGLTYEPLKNVSAKDAEDGTITKIEVIENTVKINVVGTYLTTYKVTDSFNQSVTKTIKVTVVENQLPVITATNKTIYQDESFNAISDVTAKDPEDGNITSKITVIENTVKTSKVGEYKVIYQVKDNFGHVVTKEIKVTVIEKKLVEKDGEFYLESLTWNKTTKKYIIRGYLIML
;
A
#
# COMPACT_ATOMS: atom_id res chain seq x y z
N MET A 1 -19.47 -49.03 44.96
CA MET A 1 -19.18 -48.11 43.88
C MET A 1 -20.19 -46.95 43.72
N LYS A 2 -21.50 -47.12 43.79
CA LYS A 2 -22.45 -46.00 43.62
C LYS A 2 -22.45 -44.93 44.74
N LYS A 3 -22.06 -45.25 45.97
CA LYS A 3 -21.93 -44.27 47.08
C LYS A 3 -20.64 -43.48 47.07
N LEU A 4 -19.61 -43.99 46.41
CA LEU A 4 -18.32 -43.29 46.28
C LEU A 4 -18.34 -42.25 45.15
N ILE A 5 -19.15 -42.47 44.13
CA ILE A 5 -19.36 -41.54 43.00
C ILE A 5 -20.18 -40.31 43.46
N TYR A 6 -21.13 -40.47 44.39
CA TYR A 6 -21.89 -39.34 44.95
C TYR A 6 -21.06 -38.45 45.88
N ILE A 7 -20.09 -39.02 46.61
CA ILE A 7 -19.16 -38.25 47.47
C ILE A 7 -18.12 -37.50 46.61
N ILE A 8 -17.67 -38.09 45.52
CA ILE A 8 -16.77 -37.42 44.57
C ILE A 8 -17.49 -36.31 43.80
N LEU A 9 -18.76 -36.49 43.41
CA LEU A 9 -19.58 -35.46 42.80
C LEU A 9 -19.99 -34.34 43.79
N LEU A 10 -20.11 -34.64 45.08
CA LEU A 10 -20.40 -33.63 46.10
C LEU A 10 -19.11 -32.86 46.51
N LEU A 11 -17.93 -33.49 46.43
CA LEU A 11 -16.65 -32.82 46.64
C LEU A 11 -16.21 -31.97 45.40
N PHE A 12 -16.66 -32.33 44.18
CA PHE A 12 -16.47 -31.49 42.98
C PHE A 12 -17.44 -30.31 42.92
N SER A 13 -18.58 -30.35 43.63
CA SER A 13 -19.50 -29.20 43.71
C SER A 13 -19.16 -28.20 44.82
N ILE A 14 -18.13 -28.46 45.66
CA ILE A 14 -17.64 -27.51 46.67
C ILE A 14 -16.35 -26.77 46.20
N PHE A 15 -15.74 -27.21 45.10
CA PHE A 15 -14.75 -26.45 44.34
C PHE A 15 -15.34 -25.77 43.10
N ILE A 16 -16.55 -25.24 43.21
CA ILE A 16 -16.93 -24.10 42.38
C ILE A 16 -16.08 -22.94 42.95
N PHE A 17 -14.96 -22.71 42.32
CA PHE A 17 -14.34 -21.42 42.41
C PHE A 17 -15.44 -20.39 42.25
N ASN A 18 -15.68 -19.60 43.28
CA ASN A 18 -16.26 -18.30 43.12
C ASN A 18 -15.26 -17.56 42.18
N ILE A 19 -15.45 -17.74 40.89
CA ILE A 19 -15.05 -16.72 39.94
C ILE A 19 -16.00 -15.58 40.30
N SER A 20 -15.59 -14.74 41.25
CA SER A 20 -16.20 -13.45 41.41
C SER A 20 -16.20 -12.87 39.97
N GLU A 21 -17.39 -12.72 39.38
CA GLU A 21 -17.51 -11.93 38.15
C GLU A 21 -16.74 -10.65 38.42
N VAL A 22 -15.65 -10.44 37.65
CA VAL A 22 -14.88 -9.24 37.80
C VAL A 22 -15.80 -8.11 37.34
N LYS A 23 -16.39 -7.39 38.29
CA LYS A 23 -17.31 -6.31 38.02
C LYS A 23 -16.63 -5.30 37.09
N ALA A 24 -17.27 -4.99 35.97
CA ALA A 24 -16.89 -3.86 35.12
C ALA A 24 -17.33 -2.57 35.84
N TYR A 25 -16.45 -1.60 35.88
CA TYR A 25 -16.72 -0.28 36.44
C TYR A 25 -16.86 0.74 35.32
N SER A 26 -17.89 1.59 35.39
CA SER A 26 -18.23 2.60 34.38
C SER A 26 -18.49 3.96 35.02
N SER A 27 -18.80 4.94 34.22
CA SER A 27 -19.21 6.28 34.72
C SER A 27 -20.41 6.20 35.71
N ALA A 28 -21.25 5.18 35.61
CA ALA A 28 -22.35 4.98 36.55
C ALA A 28 -21.87 4.71 37.98
N ASP A 29 -20.71 4.11 38.16
CA ASP A 29 -20.19 3.70 39.47
C ASP A 29 -19.65 4.87 40.31
N TYR A 30 -19.38 6.05 39.71
CA TYR A 30 -18.92 7.25 40.43
C TYR A 30 -19.83 8.47 40.27
N GLN A 31 -20.95 8.39 39.57
CA GLN A 31 -21.88 9.53 39.41
C GLN A 31 -22.43 10.07 40.72
N ASP A 32 -22.65 9.18 41.72
CA ASP A 32 -23.15 9.56 43.04
C ASP A 32 -22.03 10.00 44.00
N HIS A 33 -20.78 10.02 43.58
CA HIS A 33 -19.65 10.45 44.40
C HIS A 33 -19.75 11.96 44.69
N VAL A 34 -19.72 12.32 45.96
CA VAL A 34 -19.83 13.73 46.41
C VAL A 34 -18.42 14.29 46.52
N LEU A 35 -18.09 15.24 45.65
CA LEU A 35 -16.80 15.95 45.67
C LEU A 35 -16.67 16.84 46.93
N CYS A 36 -15.50 16.89 47.49
CA CYS A 36 -15.18 17.70 48.64
C CYS A 36 -14.87 19.18 48.32
N ALA A 37 -14.57 19.48 47.03
CA ALA A 37 -14.31 20.83 46.51
C ALA A 37 -14.59 20.84 45.01
N SER A 38 -14.25 21.96 44.33
CA SER A 38 -14.41 22.04 42.85
C SER A 38 -13.67 20.94 42.13
N TYR A 39 -12.54 20.50 42.68
CA TYR A 39 -11.71 19.43 42.18
C TYR A 39 -11.27 18.49 43.31
N GLU A 40 -11.31 17.19 43.07
CA GLU A 40 -10.90 16.19 44.01
C GLU A 40 -9.89 15.25 43.38
N VAL A 41 -8.80 14.95 44.11
CA VAL A 41 -7.91 13.84 43.81
C VAL A 41 -8.38 12.62 44.60
N ALA A 42 -8.67 11.54 43.91
CA ALA A 42 -9.15 10.29 44.52
C ALA A 42 -8.32 9.08 44.03
N SER A 43 -8.20 8.09 44.91
CA SER A 43 -7.61 6.81 44.62
C SER A 43 -8.71 5.80 44.20
N PHE A 44 -8.56 5.21 43.05
CA PHE A 44 -9.47 4.20 42.47
C PHE A 44 -8.95 2.80 42.74
N LYS A 45 -9.73 1.97 43.42
CA LYS A 45 -9.32 0.61 43.78
C LYS A 45 -9.89 -0.43 42.83
N THR A 46 -9.23 -1.58 42.74
CA THR A 46 -9.65 -2.71 41.89
C THR A 46 -10.97 -3.34 42.30
N ASP A 47 -11.43 -3.11 43.54
CA ASP A 47 -12.74 -3.56 44.05
C ASP A 47 -13.87 -2.54 43.80
N GLY A 48 -13.57 -1.42 43.12
CA GLY A 48 -14.53 -0.36 42.83
C GLY A 48 -14.61 0.73 43.88
N THR A 49 -13.83 0.63 44.97
CA THR A 49 -13.80 1.67 46.00
C THR A 49 -13.09 2.91 45.49
N ILE A 50 -13.66 4.08 45.80
CA ILE A 50 -13.06 5.38 45.50
C ILE A 50 -12.73 6.07 46.81
N GLU A 51 -11.46 6.26 47.07
CA GLU A 51 -10.95 6.86 48.31
C GLU A 51 -10.50 8.27 48.03
N ARG A 52 -11.02 9.25 48.79
CA ARG A 52 -10.61 10.64 48.70
C ARG A 52 -9.16 10.80 49.19
N VAL A 53 -8.35 11.48 48.40
CA VAL A 53 -6.95 11.81 48.73
C VAL A 53 -6.79 13.26 49.10
N SER A 54 -7.31 14.20 48.30
CA SER A 54 -7.20 15.62 48.56
C SER A 54 -8.26 16.45 47.80
N CYS A 55 -8.58 17.63 48.36
CA CYS A 55 -9.58 18.56 47.86
C CYS A 55 -8.89 19.85 47.40
N HIS A 56 -9.29 20.39 46.27
CA HIS A 56 -8.66 21.54 45.67
C HIS A 56 -9.67 22.53 45.08
N ALA A 57 -9.34 23.82 45.14
CA ALA A 57 -10.16 24.86 44.57
C ALA A 57 -9.97 25.02 43.04
N THR A 58 -8.75 24.70 42.56
CA THR A 58 -8.39 24.86 41.15
C THR A 58 -7.88 23.54 40.55
N PHE A 59 -8.06 23.40 39.22
CA PHE A 59 -7.55 22.28 38.47
C PHE A 59 -6.03 22.14 38.57
N ALA A 60 -5.29 23.27 38.50
CA ALA A 60 -3.85 23.26 38.54
C ALA A 60 -3.31 22.72 39.86
N GLU A 61 -3.91 23.11 41.02
CA GLU A 61 -3.57 22.56 42.35
C GLU A 61 -3.86 21.06 42.41
N ALA A 62 -5.03 20.62 41.95
CA ALA A 62 -5.42 19.22 41.94
C ALA A 62 -4.48 18.37 41.05
N LYS A 63 -4.16 18.86 39.86
CA LYS A 63 -3.23 18.21 38.92
C LYS A 63 -1.82 18.10 39.53
N THR A 64 -1.33 19.18 40.14
CA THR A 64 -0.02 19.18 40.85
C THR A 64 -0.05 18.19 42.00
N ALA A 65 -1.07 18.17 42.83
CA ALA A 65 -1.20 17.23 43.94
C ALA A 65 -1.22 15.76 43.48
N MET A 66 -1.99 15.47 42.44
CA MET A 66 -2.07 14.13 41.85
C MET A 66 -0.72 13.67 41.30
N THR A 67 -0.04 14.52 40.50
CA THR A 67 1.25 14.16 39.90
C THR A 67 2.38 14.08 40.93
N THR A 68 2.40 14.98 41.93
CA THR A 68 3.41 14.96 42.99
C THR A 68 3.27 13.73 43.91
N ASN A 69 2.05 13.30 44.19
CA ASN A 69 1.77 12.06 44.93
C ASN A 69 2.25 10.83 44.15
N GLY A 70 2.08 10.82 42.81
CA GLY A 70 2.58 9.79 41.91
C GLY A 70 1.92 8.45 42.06
N GLY A 71 0.82 8.30 42.80
CA GLY A 71 0.07 7.04 42.95
C GLY A 71 -0.50 6.59 41.61
N GLU A 72 -0.41 5.27 41.33
CA GLU A 72 -0.83 4.68 40.07
C GLU A 72 -2.35 4.65 39.88
N ASP A 73 -3.05 4.71 40.98
CA ASP A 73 -4.48 4.60 41.12
C ASP A 73 -5.16 5.99 41.26
N LEU A 74 -4.41 7.06 41.11
CA LEU A 74 -4.91 8.42 41.29
C LEU A 74 -5.52 8.98 40.04
N ALA A 75 -6.72 9.57 40.22
CA ALA A 75 -7.40 10.33 39.17
C ALA A 75 -8.00 11.63 39.76
N LEU A 76 -8.26 12.57 38.87
CA LEU A 76 -8.78 13.88 39.17
C LEU A 76 -10.25 13.97 38.74
N LEU A 77 -11.10 14.22 39.71
CA LEU A 77 -12.56 14.35 39.55
C LEU A 77 -12.98 15.83 39.57
N ALA A 78 -13.98 16.14 38.75
CA ALA A 78 -14.69 17.43 38.79
C ALA A 78 -16.15 17.24 38.33
N VAL A 79 -16.99 18.29 38.59
CA VAL A 79 -18.33 18.33 38.01
C VAL A 79 -18.27 19.08 36.65
N VAL A 80 -18.65 18.34 35.60
CA VAL A 80 -18.76 18.87 34.24
C VAL A 80 -20.20 18.63 33.75
N ASN A 81 -20.89 19.68 33.33
CA ASN A 81 -22.29 19.58 32.85
C ASN A 81 -23.22 18.86 33.87
N ASN A 82 -23.12 19.20 35.14
CA ASN A 82 -23.86 18.63 36.28
C ASN A 82 -23.63 17.11 36.48
N LYS A 83 -22.55 16.58 35.99
CA LYS A 83 -22.15 15.18 36.22
C LYS A 83 -20.72 15.12 36.77
N VAL A 84 -20.45 14.19 37.67
CA VAL A 84 -19.10 13.89 38.08
C VAL A 84 -18.35 13.26 36.92
N LYS A 85 -17.17 13.78 36.61
CA LYS A 85 -16.30 13.28 35.53
C LYS A 85 -14.88 13.11 36.05
N ILE A 86 -14.22 12.06 35.57
CA ILE A 86 -12.77 11.95 35.68
C ILE A 86 -12.17 12.78 34.54
N LEU A 87 -11.39 13.80 34.89
CA LEU A 87 -10.76 14.70 33.93
C LEU A 87 -9.39 14.23 33.50
N ASP A 88 -8.63 13.66 34.44
CA ASP A 88 -7.26 13.18 34.21
C ASP A 88 -6.97 12.03 35.19
N ALA A 89 -5.92 11.24 34.90
CA ALA A 89 -5.42 10.20 35.78
C ALA A 89 -3.90 10.10 35.62
N ASN A 90 -3.15 9.80 36.69
CA ASN A 90 -1.70 9.61 36.60
C ASN A 90 -1.37 8.49 35.58
N TYR A 91 -2.14 7.41 35.65
CA TYR A 91 -2.09 6.31 34.71
C TYR A 91 -3.53 5.97 34.33
N GLY A 92 -3.89 6.29 33.09
CA GLY A 92 -5.25 6.08 32.60
C GLY A 92 -5.31 6.02 31.09
N LEU A 93 -6.39 5.46 30.61
CA LEU A 93 -6.73 5.45 29.21
C LEU A 93 -7.98 6.28 28.97
N VAL A 94 -8.18 6.70 27.72
CA VAL A 94 -9.46 7.21 27.23
C VAL A 94 -10.22 6.09 26.53
N ASP A 95 -11.53 6.11 26.69
CA ASP A 95 -12.48 5.25 25.98
C ASP A 95 -13.37 6.13 25.09
N LEU A 96 -13.35 5.93 23.77
CA LEU A 96 -14.10 6.71 22.79
C LEU A 96 -15.51 6.16 22.52
N THR A 97 -15.95 5.14 23.23
CA THR A 97 -17.29 4.53 23.01
C THR A 97 -18.45 5.43 23.44
N ILE A 98 -18.16 6.60 24.04
CA ILE A 98 -19.15 7.51 24.58
C ILE A 98 -18.83 8.95 24.15
N PRO A 99 -19.76 9.61 23.46
CA PRO A 99 -20.99 9.15 22.82
C PRO A 99 -20.74 8.31 21.56
N SER A 100 -21.76 7.56 21.11
CA SER A 100 -21.68 6.84 19.83
C SER A 100 -21.56 7.80 18.65
N GLY A 101 -20.85 7.39 17.62
CA GLY A 101 -20.60 8.18 16.40
C GLY A 101 -19.12 8.37 16.13
N THR A 102 -18.72 9.52 15.62
CA THR A 102 -17.32 9.83 15.33
C THR A 102 -16.77 10.95 16.21
N THR A 103 -15.55 10.79 16.70
CA THR A 103 -14.79 11.81 17.42
C THR A 103 -13.85 12.53 16.48
N ASN A 104 -13.97 13.86 16.42
CA ASN A 104 -13.03 14.72 15.69
C ASN A 104 -11.78 15.00 16.52
N PHE A 105 -10.63 14.95 15.87
CA PHE A 105 -9.32 15.28 16.44
C PHE A 105 -8.84 16.62 15.91
N TYR A 106 -8.30 17.45 16.80
CA TYR A 106 -7.88 18.81 16.51
C TYR A 106 -6.40 19.01 16.81
N ARG A 107 -5.76 19.94 16.09
CA ARG A 107 -4.35 20.30 16.32
C ARG A 107 -4.16 21.14 17.59
N THR A 108 -5.19 21.84 18.04
CA THR A 108 -5.13 22.76 19.18
C THR A 108 -6.24 22.49 20.19
N SER A 109 -6.00 22.76 21.48
CA SER A 109 -6.93 22.51 22.59
C SER A 109 -8.18 23.39 22.57
N ASP A 110 -8.17 24.51 21.85
CA ASP A 110 -9.33 25.38 21.65
C ASP A 110 -10.27 24.89 20.55
N MET A 111 -9.86 23.83 19.82
CA MET A 111 -10.63 23.25 18.70
C MET A 111 -11.07 24.29 17.65
N ASN A 112 -10.29 25.37 17.49
CA ASN A 112 -10.57 26.44 16.54
C ASN A 112 -10.14 26.12 15.12
N THR A 113 -9.15 25.23 14.97
CA THR A 113 -8.69 24.75 13.67
C THR A 113 -9.65 23.72 13.13
N TYR A 114 -9.74 23.66 11.80
CA TYR A 114 -10.45 22.58 11.13
C TYR A 114 -9.98 21.23 11.70
N ARG A 115 -10.90 20.27 11.86
CA ARG A 115 -10.53 18.92 12.30
C ARG A 115 -9.39 18.40 11.45
N TYR A 116 -8.41 17.77 12.09
CA TYR A 116 -7.31 17.16 11.38
C TYR A 116 -7.69 15.78 10.83
N THR A 117 -8.28 14.97 11.70
CA THR A 117 -8.79 13.63 11.39
C THR A 117 -10.00 13.31 12.28
N TYR A 118 -10.60 12.16 12.10
CA TYR A 118 -11.73 11.68 12.90
C TYR A 118 -11.65 10.17 13.09
N MET A 119 -12.21 9.67 14.18
CA MET A 119 -12.23 8.26 14.52
C MET A 119 -13.63 7.82 14.91
N ASP A 120 -13.97 6.57 14.59
CA ASP A 120 -15.23 5.96 14.98
C ASP A 120 -15.24 5.62 16.47
N ASN A 121 -16.34 5.94 17.14
CA ASN A 121 -16.57 5.55 18.53
C ASN A 121 -17.34 4.23 18.64
N ASP A 122 -17.70 3.59 17.53
CA ASP A 122 -18.44 2.33 17.54
C ASP A 122 -17.52 1.17 17.91
N ALA A 123 -17.81 0.53 19.03
CA ALA A 123 -17.18 -0.69 19.50
C ALA A 123 -17.17 -1.84 18.47
N LYS A 124 -17.98 -1.75 17.41
CA LYS A 124 -18.07 -2.77 16.34
C LYS A 124 -16.74 -3.01 15.65
N TYR A 125 -15.92 -1.97 15.46
CA TYR A 125 -14.64 -2.08 14.79
C TYR A 125 -13.46 -2.29 15.75
N GLY A 126 -13.66 -2.05 17.06
CA GLY A 126 -12.64 -2.11 18.10
C GLY A 126 -11.64 -0.94 18.02
N GLY A 127 -10.68 -0.90 18.96
CA GLY A 127 -9.63 0.12 18.92
C GLY A 127 -10.12 1.51 19.31
N VAL A 128 -11.00 1.58 20.30
CA VAL A 128 -11.56 2.80 20.88
C VAL A 128 -10.73 3.32 22.05
N ASP A 129 -9.72 2.58 22.48
CA ASP A 129 -8.84 2.89 23.60
C ASP A 129 -7.60 3.68 23.16
N GLY A 130 -7.19 4.64 23.99
CA GLY A 130 -6.00 5.45 23.78
C GLY A 130 -5.39 5.95 25.09
N ALA A 131 -4.14 6.41 25.05
CA ALA A 131 -3.47 6.99 26.18
C ALA A 131 -3.82 8.47 26.33
N ILE A 132 -4.18 8.88 27.55
CA ILE A 132 -4.32 10.30 27.89
C ILE A 132 -2.92 10.87 28.19
N ILE A 133 -2.55 11.92 27.48
CA ILE A 133 -1.27 12.61 27.64
C ILE A 133 -1.42 13.82 28.52
N GLU A 134 -2.40 14.67 28.21
CA GLU A 134 -2.62 15.93 28.92
C GLU A 134 -4.11 16.28 28.91
N THR A 135 -4.55 16.94 29.96
CA THR A 135 -5.89 17.56 30.04
C THR A 135 -5.76 19.03 30.33
N VAL A 136 -6.56 19.84 29.66
CA VAL A 136 -6.63 21.31 29.85
C VAL A 136 -8.06 21.81 29.85
N PHE A 137 -8.31 22.93 30.49
CA PHE A 137 -9.49 23.74 30.29
C PHE A 137 -9.19 24.76 29.21
N SER A 138 -9.82 24.61 28.04
CA SER A 138 -9.49 25.41 26.88
C SER A 138 -9.94 26.89 27.01
N SER A 139 -9.38 27.73 26.16
CA SER A 139 -9.76 29.16 26.10
C SER A 139 -11.23 29.40 25.73
N LYS A 140 -11.90 28.38 25.21
CA LYS A 140 -13.34 28.37 24.89
C LYS A 140 -14.23 27.89 26.04
N GLY A 141 -13.67 27.64 27.22
CA GLY A 141 -14.43 27.21 28.37
C GLY A 141 -14.89 25.76 28.34
N VAL A 142 -14.22 24.89 27.57
CA VAL A 142 -14.50 23.48 27.53
C VAL A 142 -13.26 22.67 27.91
N TRP A 143 -13.48 21.50 28.54
CA TRP A 143 -12.39 20.57 28.82
C TRP A 143 -11.97 19.86 27.54
N ALA A 144 -10.66 19.69 27.37
CA ALA A 144 -10.07 18.97 26.25
C ALA A 144 -8.93 18.07 26.74
N ALA A 145 -8.84 16.89 26.15
CA ALA A 145 -7.71 15.99 26.37
C ALA A 145 -6.83 15.88 25.13
N TYR A 146 -5.53 15.86 25.34
CA TYR A 146 -4.54 15.49 24.35
C TYR A 146 -4.30 14.00 24.48
N VAL A 147 -4.65 13.26 23.46
CA VAL A 147 -4.66 11.79 23.50
C VAL A 147 -3.85 11.19 22.38
N ARG A 148 -3.35 9.98 22.59
CA ARG A 148 -2.68 9.17 21.58
C ARG A 148 -3.46 7.90 21.34
N ILE A 149 -3.91 7.73 20.09
CA ILE A 149 -4.70 6.60 19.64
C ILE A 149 -4.53 6.44 18.12
N GLY A 150 -4.51 5.20 17.61
CA GLY A 150 -4.46 4.94 16.18
C GLY A 150 -3.25 5.55 15.48
N ASN A 151 -2.09 5.52 16.13
CA ASN A 151 -0.84 6.12 15.68
C ASN A 151 -0.88 7.65 15.53
N HIS A 152 -1.95 8.28 16.03
CA HIS A 152 -2.15 9.72 15.95
C HIS A 152 -2.22 10.36 17.35
N THR A 153 -1.84 11.63 17.43
CA THR A 153 -1.95 12.43 18.66
C THR A 153 -2.73 13.70 18.36
N GLY A 154 -3.76 13.97 19.13
CA GLY A 154 -4.59 15.16 18.91
C GLY A 154 -5.47 15.50 20.10
N TRP A 155 -6.08 16.69 20.03
CA TRP A 155 -7.00 17.18 21.04
C TRP A 155 -8.42 16.73 20.75
N ILE A 156 -9.12 16.24 21.78
CA ILE A 156 -10.54 15.86 21.72
C ILE A 156 -11.32 16.54 22.84
N PRO A 157 -12.61 16.91 22.63
CA PRO A 157 -13.44 17.50 23.66
C PRO A 157 -13.93 16.47 24.68
N GLN A 158 -14.21 16.90 25.91
CA GLN A 158 -14.59 16.06 27.05
C GLN A 158 -15.85 15.20 26.83
N ASP A 159 -16.74 15.62 25.96
CA ASP A 159 -17.97 14.86 25.65
C ASP A 159 -17.73 13.71 24.67
N ALA A 160 -16.52 13.62 24.10
CA ALA A 160 -16.16 12.59 23.13
C ALA A 160 -15.50 11.34 23.77
N TYR A 161 -15.19 11.35 25.08
CA TYR A 161 -14.47 10.27 25.74
C TYR A 161 -14.80 10.14 27.22
N GLU A 162 -14.45 9.00 27.78
CA GLU A 162 -14.32 8.78 29.24
C GLU A 162 -12.87 8.45 29.59
N VAL A 163 -12.44 8.93 30.77
CA VAL A 163 -11.13 8.54 31.33
C VAL A 163 -11.33 7.34 32.24
N VAL A 164 -10.54 6.30 32.00
CA VAL A 164 -10.55 5.07 32.81
C VAL A 164 -9.21 4.95 33.54
N PRO A 165 -9.19 5.07 34.88
CA PRO A 165 -7.98 4.92 35.68
C PRO A 165 -7.44 3.49 35.60
N LEU A 166 -6.11 3.33 35.73
CA LEU A 166 -5.41 2.05 35.55
C LEU A 166 -6.03 0.86 36.32
N PRO A 167 -6.49 0.97 37.59
CA PRO A 167 -7.09 -0.15 38.32
C PRO A 167 -8.43 -0.64 37.72
N TRP A 168 -9.11 0.18 36.93
CA TRP A 168 -10.39 -0.14 36.31
C TRP A 168 -10.25 -0.63 34.87
N ILE A 169 -9.05 -0.63 34.32
CA ILE A 169 -8.76 -1.17 32.99
C ILE A 169 -8.75 -2.69 33.06
N LYS A 170 -9.64 -3.35 32.36
CA LYS A 170 -9.75 -4.83 32.30
C LYS A 170 -9.17 -5.41 31.02
N SER A 171 -9.25 -4.65 29.95
CA SER A 171 -8.72 -5.02 28.65
C SER A 171 -8.17 -3.78 27.95
N THR A 172 -7.17 -3.95 27.10
CA THR A 172 -6.60 -2.89 26.28
C THR A 172 -6.06 -3.46 24.98
N SER A 173 -6.07 -2.64 23.94
CA SER A 173 -5.46 -3.01 22.67
C SER A 173 -3.98 -3.34 22.86
N SER A 174 -3.53 -4.39 22.18
CA SER A 174 -2.18 -4.94 22.39
C SER A 174 -1.66 -5.63 21.14
N TYR A 175 -0.35 -5.73 21.03
CA TYR A 175 0.30 -6.44 19.94
C TYR A 175 0.80 -7.80 20.40
N THR A 176 0.48 -8.84 19.66
CA THR A 176 1.04 -10.18 19.83
C THR A 176 2.08 -10.41 18.75
N VAL A 177 3.34 -10.56 19.17
CA VAL A 177 4.44 -10.95 18.28
C VAL A 177 4.67 -12.43 18.42
N THR A 178 4.64 -13.15 17.32
CA THR A 178 4.99 -14.58 17.21
C THR A 178 6.38 -14.73 16.60
N LYS A 179 6.85 -15.95 16.41
CA LYS A 179 8.10 -16.19 15.66
C LYS A 179 8.04 -15.73 14.19
N ASP A 180 6.84 -15.60 13.61
CA ASP A 180 6.64 -15.38 12.17
C ASP A 180 5.89 -14.07 11.84
N SER A 181 5.19 -13.47 12.80
CA SER A 181 4.29 -12.36 12.50
C SER A 181 4.02 -11.44 13.67
N ILE A 182 3.50 -10.26 13.36
CA ILE A 182 2.92 -9.32 14.32
C ILE A 182 1.42 -9.21 14.08
N ARG A 183 0.65 -9.26 15.18
CA ARG A 183 -0.80 -9.09 15.22
C ARG A 183 -1.16 -7.98 16.17
N HIS A 184 -2.01 -7.05 15.76
CA HIS A 184 -2.67 -6.10 16.65
C HIS A 184 -4.02 -6.66 17.07
N ASN A 185 -4.29 -6.70 18.35
CA ASN A 185 -5.54 -7.14 18.97
C ASN A 185 -6.31 -5.88 19.38
N TYR A 186 -7.49 -5.69 18.82
CA TYR A 186 -8.34 -4.53 19.08
C TYR A 186 -9.31 -4.81 20.23
N VAL A 187 -9.50 -3.84 21.10
CA VAL A 187 -10.45 -3.91 22.19
C VAL A 187 -11.63 -2.97 21.93
N ALA A 188 -12.82 -3.47 22.11
CA ALA A 188 -14.06 -2.72 21.94
C ALA A 188 -14.51 -1.98 23.22
N LYS A 189 -14.09 -2.47 24.39
CA LYS A 189 -14.41 -1.90 25.71
C LYS A 189 -13.27 -2.18 26.67
N ILE A 190 -12.75 -1.15 27.30
CA ILE A 190 -11.58 -1.27 28.19
C ILE A 190 -11.94 -1.61 29.63
N GLN A 191 -13.17 -1.39 30.03
CA GLN A 191 -13.68 -1.65 31.40
C GLN A 191 -14.24 -3.07 31.60
N GLU A 192 -14.37 -3.84 30.54
CA GLU A 192 -14.84 -5.22 30.57
C GLU A 192 -13.72 -6.18 30.20
N THR A 193 -13.81 -7.43 30.67
CA THR A 193 -12.90 -8.48 30.18
C THR A 193 -13.31 -8.85 28.75
N TYR A 194 -12.50 -8.44 27.80
CA TYR A 194 -12.75 -8.72 26.40
C TYR A 194 -12.18 -10.08 26.00
N THR A 195 -13.07 -10.99 25.63
CA THR A 195 -12.72 -12.35 25.18
C THR A 195 -12.76 -12.50 23.66
N GLY A 196 -13.01 -11.41 22.94
CA GLY A 196 -13.08 -11.41 21.48
C GLY A 196 -11.72 -11.61 20.81
N SER A 197 -11.75 -11.98 19.54
CA SER A 197 -10.56 -12.19 18.70
C SER A 197 -10.39 -11.10 17.64
N ALA A 198 -11.01 -9.93 17.82
CA ALA A 198 -10.84 -8.83 16.88
C ALA A 198 -9.36 -8.43 16.76
N GLY A 199 -8.91 -8.12 15.56
CA GLY A 199 -7.54 -7.73 15.32
C GLY A 199 -7.01 -8.21 13.98
N SER A 200 -5.86 -7.67 13.58
CA SER A 200 -5.24 -7.92 12.28
C SER A 200 -3.81 -8.42 12.43
N THR A 201 -3.48 -9.51 11.73
CA THR A 201 -2.08 -9.92 11.53
C THR A 201 -1.58 -9.22 10.28
N PHE A 202 -0.81 -8.15 10.45
CA PHE A 202 -0.55 -7.17 9.40
C PHE A 202 0.89 -7.10 8.90
N GLY A 203 1.72 -8.04 9.32
CA GLY A 203 3.11 -8.10 8.84
C GLY A 203 3.90 -9.28 9.38
N PRO A 204 5.10 -9.53 8.83
CA PRO A 204 6.09 -10.41 9.42
C PRO A 204 6.54 -9.94 10.80
N LYS A 205 7.17 -10.82 11.57
CA LYS A 205 7.78 -10.46 12.86
C LYS A 205 8.78 -9.32 12.67
N PRO A 206 8.64 -8.18 13.38
CA PRO A 206 9.67 -7.15 13.40
C PRO A 206 11.00 -7.68 13.97
N GLU A 207 12.12 -7.31 13.33
CA GLU A 207 13.45 -7.81 13.75
C GLU A 207 13.79 -7.42 15.18
N MET A 208 13.41 -6.18 15.58
CA MET A 208 13.70 -5.63 16.91
C MET A 208 12.81 -6.16 18.04
N LEU A 209 11.77 -6.96 17.74
CA LEU A 209 10.84 -7.48 18.74
C LEU A 209 11.00 -8.98 18.92
N GLU A 210 11.07 -9.44 20.17
CA GLU A 210 10.99 -10.85 20.51
C GLU A 210 9.53 -11.32 20.60
N PRO A 211 9.24 -12.62 20.44
CA PRO A 211 7.89 -13.14 20.65
C PRO A 211 7.33 -12.78 22.03
N GLY A 212 6.08 -12.30 22.05
CA GLY A 212 5.45 -11.84 23.30
C GLY A 212 4.30 -10.87 23.05
N THR A 213 3.74 -10.36 24.13
CA THR A 213 2.71 -9.32 24.13
C THR A 213 3.33 -7.97 24.42
N TYR A 214 2.86 -6.95 23.69
CA TYR A 214 3.33 -5.58 23.78
C TYR A 214 2.18 -4.58 23.71
N TYR A 215 2.42 -3.38 24.21
CA TYR A 215 1.50 -2.24 24.19
C TYR A 215 2.11 -1.11 23.35
N SER A 216 1.30 -0.48 22.53
CA SER A 216 1.66 0.71 21.75
C SER A 216 0.39 1.38 21.22
N TYR A 217 0.32 2.72 21.28
CA TYR A 217 -0.71 3.52 20.62
C TYR A 217 -0.12 4.43 19.54
N ASP A 218 1.22 4.39 19.33
CA ASP A 218 1.88 5.05 18.20
C ASP A 218 2.32 4.08 17.09
N GLY A 219 2.16 2.77 17.31
CA GLY A 219 2.55 1.75 16.34
C GLY A 219 4.06 1.63 16.07
N HIS A 220 4.88 2.50 16.66
CA HIS A 220 6.32 2.59 16.40
C HIS A 220 7.17 2.12 17.57
N TYR A 221 6.75 2.45 18.80
CA TYR A 221 7.48 2.11 20.01
C TYR A 221 6.66 1.18 20.89
N PHE A 222 7.24 0.06 21.28
CA PHE A 222 6.57 -1.04 21.97
C PHE A 222 7.02 -1.18 23.41
N TYR A 223 6.08 -1.50 24.29
CA TYR A 223 6.30 -1.61 25.71
C TYR A 223 5.82 -2.95 26.24
N LYS A 224 6.48 -3.47 27.31
CA LYS A 224 6.08 -4.74 27.96
C LYS A 224 4.92 -4.58 28.92
N ASP A 225 4.72 -3.38 29.42
CA ASP A 225 3.62 -3.07 30.32
C ASP A 225 2.97 -1.71 30.00
N LEU A 226 1.68 -1.64 30.30
CA LEU A 226 0.83 -0.50 29.97
C LEU A 226 1.23 0.77 30.74
N LYS A 227 1.62 0.62 32.03
CA LYS A 227 2.00 1.72 32.89
C LYS A 227 3.25 2.43 32.36
N THR A 228 4.29 1.67 32.02
CA THR A 228 5.52 2.21 31.44
C THR A 228 5.25 2.96 30.14
N MET A 229 4.36 2.45 29.29
CA MET A 229 3.95 3.12 28.06
C MET A 229 3.25 4.46 28.34
N ILE A 230 2.28 4.49 29.28
CA ILE A 230 1.57 5.71 29.65
C ILE A 230 2.53 6.74 30.23
N HIS A 231 3.44 6.30 31.09
CA HIS A 231 4.49 7.17 31.66
C HIS A 231 5.31 7.85 30.56
N ASP A 232 5.82 7.07 29.59
CA ASP A 232 6.66 7.60 28.52
C ASP A 232 5.88 8.56 27.62
N TYR A 233 4.62 8.27 27.31
CA TYR A 233 3.79 9.17 26.51
C TYR A 233 3.51 10.49 27.21
N ARG A 234 3.19 10.47 28.51
CA ARG A 234 2.95 11.69 29.30
C ARG A 234 4.20 12.56 29.45
N ASN A 235 5.38 11.96 29.45
CA ASN A 235 6.66 12.66 29.55
C ASN A 235 7.31 12.94 28.19
N ASN A 236 6.65 12.57 27.10
CA ASN A 236 7.16 12.68 25.73
C ASN A 236 8.57 12.09 25.55
N ILE A 237 8.80 10.90 26.16
CA ILE A 237 10.04 10.13 26.04
C ILE A 237 9.73 8.75 25.44
N LYS A 238 10.77 8.05 25.01
CA LYS A 238 10.69 6.69 24.43
C LYS A 238 11.70 5.72 25.09
N THR A 239 12.38 6.18 26.13
CA THR A 239 13.56 5.53 26.69
C THR A 239 13.27 4.18 27.32
N ASN A 240 12.02 3.91 27.68
CA ASN A 240 11.60 2.65 28.30
C ASN A 240 10.94 1.69 27.31
N SER A 241 10.79 2.07 26.04
CA SER A 241 10.32 1.14 25.00
C SER A 241 11.39 0.10 24.71
N VAL A 242 10.96 -1.11 24.32
CA VAL A 242 11.88 -2.22 24.01
C VAL A 242 12.67 -1.99 22.73
N ASN A 243 12.21 -1.10 21.87
CA ASN A 243 12.82 -0.74 20.61
C ASN A 243 13.11 0.78 20.51
N LYS A 244 13.54 1.39 21.60
CA LYS A 244 13.78 2.84 21.75
C LYS A 244 14.70 3.44 20.69
N ASP A 245 15.66 2.67 20.20
CA ASP A 245 16.67 3.12 19.22
C ASP A 245 16.23 2.87 17.77
N GLU A 246 15.23 1.98 17.55
CA GLU A 246 14.77 1.57 16.24
C GLU A 246 13.23 1.48 16.21
N PRO A 247 12.51 2.58 15.90
CA PRO A 247 11.06 2.54 15.75
C PRO A 247 10.64 1.65 14.60
N TYR A 248 9.57 0.90 14.82
CA TYR A 248 8.98 0.03 13.82
C TYR A 248 8.10 0.81 12.85
N TYR A 249 8.22 0.53 11.58
CA TYR A 249 7.35 0.99 10.52
C TYR A 249 6.84 -0.22 9.72
N ASN A 250 5.54 -0.40 9.63
CA ASN A 250 4.99 -1.51 8.86
C ASN A 250 5.16 -1.25 7.36
N TYR A 251 5.89 -2.12 6.68
CA TYR A 251 6.23 -1.97 5.27
C TYR A 251 5.00 -1.73 4.38
N TYR A 252 3.91 -2.49 4.57
CA TYR A 252 2.71 -2.39 3.72
C TYR A 252 1.88 -1.15 4.00
N MET A 253 1.94 -0.59 5.22
CA MET A 253 1.28 0.67 5.56
C MET A 253 2.02 1.88 4.98
N TYR A 254 3.36 1.79 4.89
CA TYR A 254 4.24 2.85 4.41
C TYR A 254 4.65 2.70 2.95
N LEU A 255 4.22 1.63 2.27
CA LEU A 255 4.44 1.46 0.83
C LEU A 255 3.61 2.48 0.06
N SER A 256 4.26 3.26 -0.81
CA SER A 256 3.58 4.23 -1.67
C SER A 256 2.65 3.53 -2.66
N ASN A 257 1.48 4.13 -2.91
CA ASN A 257 0.61 3.71 -4.00
C ASN A 257 1.31 3.79 -5.37
N HIS A 258 2.28 4.70 -5.54
CA HIS A 258 3.08 4.81 -6.75
C HIS A 258 4.26 3.83 -6.78
N THR A 259 3.95 2.55 -6.58
CA THR A 259 4.88 1.43 -6.71
C THR A 259 4.27 0.30 -7.53
N ARG A 260 5.10 -0.52 -8.14
CA ARG A 260 4.70 -1.76 -8.82
C ARG A 260 4.86 -2.94 -7.87
N THR A 261 3.90 -3.85 -7.85
CA THR A 261 4.08 -5.16 -7.22
C THR A 261 4.94 -6.07 -8.08
N THR A 262 5.66 -7.01 -7.46
CA THR A 262 6.40 -8.06 -8.19
C THR A 262 5.48 -9.20 -8.67
N TYR A 263 4.21 -9.19 -8.27
CA TYR A 263 3.23 -10.21 -8.63
C TYR A 263 2.51 -9.88 -9.93
N SER A 264 2.19 -10.93 -10.69
CA SER A 264 1.36 -10.82 -11.90
C SER A 264 -0.13 -10.82 -11.55
N SER A 265 -0.96 -10.43 -12.51
CA SER A 265 -2.42 -10.55 -12.41
C SER A 265 -2.89 -11.98 -12.11
N LEU A 266 -2.19 -12.97 -12.64
CA LEU A 266 -2.48 -14.40 -12.38
C LEU A 266 -2.23 -14.77 -10.91
N ASN A 267 -1.22 -14.20 -10.28
CA ASN A 267 -0.95 -14.44 -8.85
C ASN A 267 -2.09 -13.93 -7.97
N ILE A 268 -2.69 -12.78 -8.32
CA ILE A 268 -3.87 -12.26 -7.63
C ILE A 268 -5.05 -13.23 -7.80
N ASP A 269 -5.34 -13.66 -9.02
CA ASP A 269 -6.47 -14.56 -9.32
C ASP A 269 -6.27 -15.96 -8.70
N GLU A 270 -5.05 -16.46 -8.65
CA GLU A 270 -4.71 -17.68 -7.94
C GLU A 270 -4.92 -17.56 -6.44
N TYR A 271 -4.51 -16.43 -5.83
CA TYR A 271 -4.73 -16.17 -4.43
C TYR A 271 -6.24 -16.11 -4.12
N ILE A 272 -7.03 -15.44 -4.95
CA ILE A 272 -8.49 -15.37 -4.83
C ILE A 272 -9.09 -16.79 -4.85
N ARG A 273 -8.68 -17.64 -5.77
CA ARG A 273 -9.19 -19.02 -5.87
C ARG A 273 -8.70 -19.91 -4.72
N ASN A 274 -7.40 -19.94 -4.49
CA ASN A 274 -6.78 -20.99 -3.67
C ASN A 274 -6.77 -20.64 -2.17
N ASN A 275 -6.64 -19.35 -1.82
CA ASN A 275 -6.52 -18.90 -0.45
C ASN A 275 -7.82 -18.29 0.11
N MET A 276 -8.64 -17.66 -0.77
CA MET A 276 -9.93 -17.10 -0.36
C MET A 276 -11.10 -18.06 -0.65
N GLY A 277 -10.87 -19.16 -1.38
CA GLY A 277 -11.90 -20.15 -1.73
C GLY A 277 -12.99 -19.59 -2.65
N ILE A 278 -12.66 -18.57 -3.46
CA ILE A 278 -13.60 -17.93 -4.37
C ILE A 278 -13.47 -18.58 -5.74
N THR A 279 -14.54 -19.22 -6.20
CA THR A 279 -14.55 -20.03 -7.43
C THR A 279 -15.44 -19.48 -8.55
N LYS A 280 -16.23 -18.42 -8.27
CA LYS A 280 -17.14 -17.80 -9.25
C LYS A 280 -17.44 -16.35 -8.89
N ASP A 281 -17.80 -15.56 -9.92
CA ASP A 281 -18.34 -14.22 -9.73
C ASP A 281 -19.79 -14.28 -9.21
N VAL A 282 -20.25 -13.18 -8.62
CA VAL A 282 -21.62 -13.02 -8.12
C VAL A 282 -22.20 -11.72 -8.66
N PHE A 283 -23.47 -11.76 -9.04
CA PHE A 283 -24.22 -10.59 -9.49
C PHE A 283 -25.68 -10.70 -9.04
N GLY A 284 -26.26 -9.57 -8.61
CA GLY A 284 -27.69 -9.42 -8.37
C GLY A 284 -28.29 -10.03 -7.10
N ASN A 285 -27.63 -10.96 -6.43
CA ASN A 285 -28.14 -11.62 -5.21
C ASN A 285 -27.05 -11.86 -4.18
N ALA A 286 -27.43 -12.03 -2.91
CA ALA A 286 -26.52 -12.31 -1.82
C ALA A 286 -25.59 -13.50 -2.13
N SER A 287 -24.33 -13.35 -1.82
CA SER A 287 -23.30 -14.34 -2.09
C SER A 287 -23.54 -15.66 -1.39
N SER A 288 -23.62 -16.74 -2.14
CA SER A 288 -23.41 -18.08 -1.59
C SER A 288 -21.92 -18.34 -1.36
N GLY A 289 -21.56 -19.25 -0.47
CA GLY A 289 -20.16 -19.62 -0.25
C GLY A 289 -19.40 -19.87 -1.55
N GLY A 290 -18.19 -19.30 -1.66
CA GLY A 290 -17.34 -19.43 -2.83
C GLY A 290 -17.62 -18.45 -3.99
N SER A 291 -18.57 -17.51 -3.86
CA SER A 291 -18.80 -16.45 -4.87
C SER A 291 -18.39 -15.06 -4.39
N SER A 292 -17.88 -14.24 -5.30
CA SER A 292 -17.43 -12.86 -5.00
C SER A 292 -17.23 -12.05 -6.29
N ARG A 293 -17.44 -10.73 -6.21
CA ARG A 293 -17.13 -9.79 -7.32
C ARG A 293 -15.63 -9.70 -7.63
N LEU A 294 -14.76 -10.14 -6.71
CA LEU A 294 -13.30 -10.16 -6.93
C LEU A 294 -12.85 -11.30 -7.86
N TYR A 295 -13.70 -12.30 -8.13
CA TYR A 295 -13.32 -13.42 -8.99
C TYR A 295 -12.90 -12.98 -10.38
N GLY A 296 -11.68 -13.38 -10.80
CA GLY A 296 -11.12 -13.05 -12.11
C GLY A 296 -10.84 -11.56 -12.34
N LYS A 297 -10.63 -10.78 -11.27
CA LYS A 297 -10.39 -9.33 -11.39
C LYS A 297 -8.91 -8.93 -11.27
N GLY A 298 -8.00 -9.89 -11.11
CA GLY A 298 -6.55 -9.64 -10.98
C GLY A 298 -6.00 -8.77 -12.11
N GLN A 299 -6.42 -9.03 -13.35
CA GLN A 299 -6.00 -8.26 -14.52
C GLN A 299 -6.37 -6.77 -14.45
N PHE A 300 -7.52 -6.42 -13.83
CA PHE A 300 -7.95 -5.02 -13.75
C PHE A 300 -7.18 -4.25 -12.68
N PHE A 301 -6.85 -4.89 -11.56
CA PHE A 301 -5.94 -4.31 -10.58
C PHE A 301 -4.55 -4.08 -11.18
N TYR A 302 -4.07 -5.02 -11.99
CA TYR A 302 -2.79 -4.88 -12.68
C TYR A 302 -2.85 -3.80 -13.78
N TYR A 303 -3.95 -3.74 -14.54
CA TYR A 303 -4.17 -2.71 -15.55
C TYR A 303 -4.10 -1.30 -14.96
N VAL A 304 -4.77 -1.04 -13.83
CA VAL A 304 -4.74 0.30 -13.22
C VAL A 304 -3.39 0.64 -12.63
N GLN A 305 -2.59 -0.34 -12.22
CA GLN A 305 -1.21 -0.10 -11.86
C GLN A 305 -0.44 0.47 -13.04
N GLU A 306 -0.49 -0.17 -14.20
CA GLU A 306 0.25 0.28 -15.39
C GLU A 306 -0.32 1.58 -15.99
N LYS A 307 -1.63 1.74 -15.96
CA LYS A 307 -2.29 2.91 -16.58
C LYS A 307 -2.29 4.14 -15.70
N TYR A 308 -2.48 3.98 -14.40
CA TYR A 308 -2.70 5.09 -13.47
C TYR A 308 -1.68 5.15 -12.32
N GLY A 309 -0.72 4.25 -12.26
CA GLY A 309 0.30 4.27 -11.20
C GLY A 309 -0.22 3.89 -9.82
N ALA A 310 -1.34 3.17 -9.73
CA ALA A 310 -1.93 2.72 -8.46
C ALA A 310 -1.58 1.25 -8.21
N ASN A 311 -0.75 0.97 -7.22
CA ASN A 311 -0.27 -0.38 -6.91
C ASN A 311 -1.41 -1.42 -6.86
N ALA A 312 -1.26 -2.48 -7.63
CA ALA A 312 -2.30 -3.50 -7.83
C ALA A 312 -2.71 -4.22 -6.53
N ILE A 313 -1.75 -4.53 -5.66
CA ILE A 313 -2.03 -5.27 -4.42
C ILE A 313 -2.57 -4.34 -3.33
N LEU A 314 -2.13 -3.08 -3.27
CA LEU A 314 -2.75 -2.08 -2.38
C LEU A 314 -4.22 -1.89 -2.77
N GLY A 315 -4.51 -1.68 -4.04
CA GLY A 315 -5.89 -1.57 -4.53
C GLY A 315 -6.73 -2.81 -4.28
N PHE A 316 -6.19 -4.00 -4.51
CA PHE A 316 -6.84 -5.27 -4.20
C PHE A 316 -7.11 -5.43 -2.69
N SER A 317 -6.15 -5.08 -1.85
CA SER A 317 -6.26 -5.16 -0.38
C SER A 317 -7.36 -4.26 0.15
N LEU A 318 -7.46 -3.05 -0.40
CA LEU A 318 -8.50 -2.10 -0.08
C LEU A 318 -9.86 -2.61 -0.53
N SER A 319 -10.00 -3.05 -1.77
CA SER A 319 -11.26 -3.60 -2.28
C SER A 319 -11.75 -4.80 -1.46
N ARG A 320 -10.85 -5.65 -1.00
CA ARG A 320 -11.20 -6.75 -0.09
C ARG A 320 -11.82 -6.27 1.21
N ASN A 321 -11.26 -5.24 1.82
CA ASN A 321 -11.76 -4.71 3.09
C ASN A 321 -13.12 -4.05 2.92
N GLU A 322 -13.21 -3.08 2.01
CA GLU A 322 -14.40 -2.26 1.81
C GLU A 322 -15.62 -3.06 1.38
N THR A 323 -15.40 -4.19 0.74
CA THR A 323 -16.47 -5.03 0.20
C THR A 323 -16.68 -6.34 0.95
N GLY A 324 -16.02 -6.57 2.08
CA GLY A 324 -16.07 -7.86 2.76
C GLY A 324 -15.69 -9.00 1.82
N ASN A 325 -14.54 -8.89 1.15
CA ASN A 325 -14.07 -9.80 0.11
C ASN A 325 -14.96 -9.84 -1.15
N GLY A 326 -15.48 -8.70 -1.59
CA GLY A 326 -16.32 -8.60 -2.80
C GLY A 326 -17.72 -9.15 -2.63
N ARG A 327 -18.24 -9.18 -1.39
CA ARG A 327 -19.53 -9.79 -1.04
C ARG A 327 -20.54 -8.80 -0.46
N SER A 328 -20.18 -7.56 -0.24
CA SER A 328 -21.09 -6.52 0.25
C SER A 328 -22.19 -6.23 -0.79
N SER A 329 -23.35 -5.74 -0.32
CA SER A 329 -24.41 -5.27 -1.20
C SER A 329 -23.95 -4.17 -2.15
N LEU A 330 -23.08 -3.27 -1.69
CA LEU A 330 -22.48 -2.23 -2.53
C LEU A 330 -21.70 -2.81 -3.72
N SER A 331 -20.87 -3.82 -3.46
CA SER A 331 -20.08 -4.46 -4.51
C SER A 331 -20.93 -5.26 -5.48
N ILE A 332 -21.99 -5.90 -4.99
CA ILE A 332 -22.86 -6.77 -5.80
C ILE A 332 -23.88 -5.97 -6.60
N ILE A 333 -24.56 -5.00 -5.97
CA ILE A 333 -25.67 -4.26 -6.60
C ILE A 333 -25.14 -3.06 -7.38
N LYS A 334 -24.23 -2.28 -6.78
CA LYS A 334 -23.72 -1.03 -7.36
C LYS A 334 -22.38 -1.16 -8.10
N ASN A 335 -21.82 -2.36 -8.16
CA ASN A 335 -20.46 -2.59 -8.69
C ASN A 335 -19.39 -1.75 -8.01
N ASN A 336 -19.66 -1.25 -6.77
CA ASN A 336 -18.75 -0.38 -6.05
C ASN A 336 -17.78 -1.21 -5.22
N GLY A 337 -16.56 -1.35 -5.72
CA GLY A 337 -15.52 -2.18 -5.13
C GLY A 337 -14.73 -1.53 -3.99
N PHE A 338 -15.04 -0.27 -3.64
CA PHE A 338 -14.21 0.51 -2.71
C PHE A 338 -15.02 1.35 -1.72
N GLY A 339 -16.34 1.16 -1.64
CA GLY A 339 -17.19 1.95 -0.76
C GLY A 339 -17.24 3.44 -1.13
N LEU A 340 -16.90 3.81 -2.37
CA LEU A 340 -16.77 5.20 -2.79
C LEU A 340 -18.10 5.95 -2.68
N ASN A 341 -18.05 7.12 -2.01
CA ASN A 341 -19.20 7.95 -1.64
C ASN A 341 -20.24 7.24 -0.75
N ALA A 342 -19.87 6.15 -0.08
CA ALA A 342 -20.68 5.57 0.98
C ALA A 342 -20.53 6.44 2.24
N VAL A 343 -21.66 6.86 2.84
CA VAL A 343 -21.66 7.63 4.09
C VAL A 343 -22.28 6.78 5.20
N ASP A 344 -21.79 6.92 6.43
CA ASP A 344 -22.20 6.06 7.56
C ASP A 344 -23.72 6.10 7.82
N SER A 345 -24.38 7.26 7.54
CA SER A 345 -25.83 7.42 7.73
C SER A 345 -26.70 6.77 6.64
N ALA A 346 -26.15 6.55 5.43
CA ALA A 346 -26.87 5.97 4.29
C ALA A 346 -25.90 5.29 3.32
N PRO A 347 -25.19 4.24 3.75
CA PRO A 347 -24.06 3.68 2.99
C PRO A 347 -24.47 3.13 1.62
N THR A 348 -25.68 2.57 1.51
CA THR A 348 -26.16 2.03 0.24
C THR A 348 -26.68 3.11 -0.69
N ASP A 349 -27.39 4.12 -0.18
CA ASP A 349 -28.07 5.09 -1.03
C ASP A 349 -27.12 6.14 -1.62
N ALA A 350 -26.18 6.63 -0.83
CA ALA A 350 -25.20 7.64 -1.23
C ALA A 350 -24.07 7.11 -2.12
N ALA A 351 -23.72 5.81 -2.00
CA ALA A 351 -22.59 5.23 -2.72
C ALA A 351 -22.74 5.31 -4.24
N PHE A 352 -21.64 5.55 -4.92
CA PHE A 352 -21.61 5.63 -6.37
C PHE A 352 -21.99 4.30 -7.04
N TRP A 353 -22.70 4.43 -8.18
CA TRP A 353 -22.96 3.36 -9.12
C TRP A 353 -21.87 3.29 -10.16
N TYR A 354 -21.38 2.09 -10.43
CA TYR A 354 -20.45 1.83 -11.52
C TYR A 354 -21.09 0.89 -12.55
N GLN A 355 -20.77 1.07 -13.82
CA GLN A 355 -21.29 0.24 -14.90
C GLN A 355 -20.85 -1.22 -14.77
N SER A 356 -19.65 -1.42 -14.24
CA SER A 356 -19.10 -2.73 -13.93
C SER A 356 -18.18 -2.65 -12.70
N PHE A 357 -17.88 -3.78 -12.09
CA PHE A 357 -16.90 -3.83 -11.00
C PHE A 357 -15.50 -3.37 -11.46
N PRO A 358 -15.00 -3.75 -12.66
CA PRO A 358 -13.78 -3.16 -13.21
C PRO A 358 -13.81 -1.64 -13.34
N SER A 359 -14.94 -1.03 -13.71
CA SER A 359 -15.06 0.44 -13.78
C SER A 359 -14.86 1.10 -12.41
N SER A 360 -15.25 0.44 -11.32
CA SER A 360 -14.95 0.96 -9.98
C SER A 360 -13.47 0.86 -9.64
N ILE A 361 -12.75 -0.16 -10.14
CA ILE A 361 -11.29 -0.27 -9.98
C ILE A 361 -10.59 0.87 -10.70
N VAL A 362 -11.04 1.20 -11.92
CA VAL A 362 -10.51 2.35 -12.69
C VAL A 362 -10.82 3.67 -11.98
N GLY A 363 -12.08 3.89 -11.56
CA GLY A 363 -12.47 5.09 -10.82
C GLY A 363 -11.66 5.29 -9.55
N TYR A 364 -11.46 4.22 -8.77
CA TYR A 364 -10.59 4.25 -7.61
C TYR A 364 -9.16 4.67 -7.97
N ALA A 365 -8.53 3.99 -8.90
CA ALA A 365 -7.13 4.24 -9.24
C ALA A 365 -6.92 5.66 -9.79
N ARG A 366 -7.76 6.09 -10.73
CA ARG A 366 -7.67 7.39 -11.39
C ARG A 366 -8.04 8.53 -10.43
N ASP A 367 -9.28 8.52 -9.93
CA ASP A 367 -9.88 9.69 -9.28
C ASP A 367 -9.55 9.80 -7.79
N TYR A 368 -9.27 8.64 -7.17
CA TYR A 368 -8.99 8.60 -5.72
C TYR A 368 -7.52 8.41 -5.40
N ILE A 369 -6.73 7.71 -6.24
CA ILE A 369 -5.28 7.58 -6.02
C ILE A 369 -4.53 8.62 -6.82
N THR A 370 -4.47 8.48 -8.16
CA THR A 370 -3.58 9.28 -9.02
C THR A 370 -3.90 10.79 -8.96
N TYR A 371 -5.17 11.16 -8.98
CA TYR A 371 -5.64 12.55 -8.89
C TYR A 371 -6.32 12.86 -7.55
N GLY A 372 -6.00 12.13 -6.49
CA GLY A 372 -6.61 12.28 -5.19
C GLY A 372 -5.63 12.07 -4.04
N TYR A 373 -5.83 11.01 -3.25
CA TYR A 373 -5.09 10.76 -2.01
C TYR A 373 -3.57 10.68 -2.16
N ALA A 374 -3.06 10.29 -3.32
CA ALA A 374 -1.63 10.23 -3.60
C ALA A 374 -1.12 11.41 -4.47
N HIS A 375 -1.96 12.43 -4.70
CA HIS A 375 -1.61 13.60 -5.51
C HIS A 375 -1.26 14.81 -4.64
N PRO A 376 -0.04 15.32 -4.64
CA PRO A 376 0.45 16.35 -3.71
C PRO A 376 -0.31 17.68 -3.71
N THR A 377 -1.11 17.98 -4.75
CA THR A 377 -1.92 19.20 -4.82
C THR A 377 -3.39 19.00 -4.43
N ASP A 378 -3.83 17.75 -4.21
CA ASP A 378 -5.18 17.45 -3.76
C ASP A 378 -5.32 17.69 -2.23
N TRP A 379 -6.46 18.21 -1.78
CA TRP A 379 -6.71 18.47 -0.37
C TRP A 379 -6.75 17.21 0.51
N ARG A 380 -6.89 16.02 -0.09
CA ARG A 380 -6.89 14.72 0.59
C ARG A 380 -5.50 14.17 0.82
N TYR A 381 -4.48 14.80 0.25
CA TYR A 381 -3.11 14.30 0.32
C TYR A 381 -2.48 14.54 1.69
N PHE A 382 -2.08 13.46 2.34
CA PHE A 382 -1.28 13.38 3.56
C PHE A 382 -0.17 12.32 3.41
N GLY A 383 0.42 12.25 2.21
CA GLY A 383 1.37 11.21 1.80
C GLY A 383 0.74 10.11 0.93
N PRO A 384 1.54 9.46 0.06
CA PRO A 384 1.05 8.53 -0.97
C PRO A 384 0.74 7.12 -0.46
N GLN A 385 0.91 6.86 0.83
CA GLN A 385 0.74 5.56 1.49
C GLN A 385 -0.63 5.41 2.15
N PHE A 386 -0.97 4.20 2.62
CA PHE A 386 -2.15 4.01 3.46
C PHE A 386 -2.04 4.76 4.79
N GLY A 387 -0.84 4.75 5.38
CA GLY A 387 -0.50 5.50 6.58
C GLY A 387 -1.28 5.06 7.83
N ASP A 388 -1.76 6.05 8.57
CA ASP A 388 -2.56 5.89 9.80
C ASP A 388 -3.50 7.08 10.01
N LYS A 389 -3.98 7.32 11.22
CA LYS A 389 -4.86 8.47 11.49
C LYS A 389 -4.12 9.82 11.50
N GLY A 390 -2.80 9.82 11.51
CA GLY A 390 -1.94 11.00 11.44
C GLY A 390 -1.45 11.37 10.06
N LEU A 391 -1.33 10.37 9.16
CA LEU A 391 -0.75 10.54 7.84
C LEU A 391 -1.30 9.52 6.83
N GLY A 392 -1.08 9.79 5.55
CA GLY A 392 -1.54 8.93 4.46
C GLY A 392 -3.04 9.01 4.23
N MET A 393 -3.55 8.03 3.51
CA MET A 393 -4.96 7.98 3.10
C MET A 393 -5.93 7.94 4.29
N ASN A 394 -5.56 7.22 5.38
CA ASN A 394 -6.47 7.01 6.50
C ASN A 394 -6.83 8.27 7.28
N VAL A 395 -6.11 9.37 7.09
CA VAL A 395 -6.48 10.66 7.71
C VAL A 395 -7.92 11.03 7.37
N ASN A 396 -8.32 10.85 6.11
CA ASN A 396 -9.63 11.26 5.58
C ASN A 396 -10.44 10.14 4.92
N TYR A 397 -9.88 8.94 4.69
CA TYR A 397 -10.57 7.89 3.94
C TYR A 397 -11.63 7.18 4.79
N ALA A 398 -11.29 6.77 6.00
CA ALA A 398 -12.17 5.99 6.87
C ALA A 398 -12.21 6.54 8.30
N SER A 399 -13.31 6.31 9.02
CA SER A 399 -13.44 6.57 10.46
C SER A 399 -12.75 5.50 11.31
N ASP A 400 -12.57 4.29 10.77
CA ASP A 400 -11.93 3.16 11.45
C ASP A 400 -10.49 3.50 11.83
N THR A 401 -10.18 3.47 13.12
CA THR A 401 -8.89 3.83 13.72
C THR A 401 -7.73 3.04 13.11
N TYR A 402 -7.92 1.75 12.89
CA TYR A 402 -6.89 0.82 12.38
C TYR A 402 -7.18 0.30 10.97
N TRP A 403 -7.86 1.11 10.17
CA TRP A 403 -8.19 0.77 8.78
C TRP A 403 -6.94 0.36 7.97
N SER A 404 -5.85 1.12 8.05
CA SER A 404 -4.61 0.83 7.31
C SER A 404 -3.95 -0.47 7.72
N GLU A 405 -4.03 -0.87 9.00
CA GLU A 405 -3.54 -2.17 9.46
C GLU A 405 -4.35 -3.33 8.86
N LYS A 406 -5.66 -3.14 8.65
CA LYS A 406 -6.52 -4.12 7.98
C LYS A 406 -6.16 -4.25 6.50
N MET A 407 -5.80 -3.12 5.85
CA MET A 407 -5.26 -3.13 4.48
C MET A 407 -3.92 -3.85 4.40
N ALA A 408 -2.99 -3.50 5.30
CA ALA A 408 -1.69 -4.16 5.42
C ALA A 408 -1.83 -5.67 5.68
N ALA A 409 -2.81 -6.08 6.50
CA ALA A 409 -3.10 -7.50 6.75
C ALA A 409 -3.57 -8.23 5.48
N ASN A 410 -4.38 -7.59 4.65
CA ASN A 410 -4.83 -8.14 3.38
C ASN A 410 -3.66 -8.30 2.40
N TYR A 411 -2.78 -7.30 2.33
CA TYR A 411 -1.56 -7.37 1.51
C TYR A 411 -0.63 -8.48 2.00
N TYR A 412 -0.31 -8.45 3.31
CA TYR A 412 0.55 -9.45 3.94
C TYR A 412 0.04 -10.88 3.73
N ALA A 413 -1.27 -11.10 3.82
CA ALA A 413 -1.85 -12.42 3.60
C ALA A 413 -1.58 -12.94 2.18
N LEU A 414 -1.68 -12.09 1.14
CA LEU A 414 -1.34 -12.45 -0.23
C LEU A 414 0.18 -12.67 -0.36
N ASP A 415 0.98 -11.72 0.08
CA ASP A 415 2.43 -11.75 -0.04
C ASP A 415 3.03 -12.96 0.68
N LYS A 416 2.52 -13.27 1.89
CA LYS A 416 2.90 -14.48 2.63
C LYS A 416 2.54 -15.76 1.88
N ALA A 417 1.34 -15.84 1.30
CA ALA A 417 0.91 -16.99 0.52
C ALA A 417 1.75 -17.20 -0.75
N LYS A 418 2.39 -16.15 -1.24
CA LYS A 418 3.24 -16.13 -2.43
C LYS A 418 4.74 -16.06 -2.12
N GLY A 419 5.15 -16.18 -0.84
CA GLY A 419 6.56 -16.28 -0.45
C GLY A 419 7.24 -14.96 -0.10
N LEU A 420 6.50 -13.93 0.28
CA LEU A 420 7.00 -12.62 0.74
C LEU A 420 7.91 -11.94 -0.30
N GLN A 421 7.50 -11.93 -1.57
CA GLN A 421 8.31 -11.32 -2.63
C GLN A 421 8.29 -9.79 -2.59
N ASP A 422 7.16 -9.19 -2.23
CA ASP A 422 7.01 -7.75 -2.13
C ASP A 422 7.48 -7.17 -0.78
N TYR A 423 7.49 -7.97 0.29
CA TYR A 423 7.94 -7.50 1.60
C TYR A 423 9.39 -7.00 1.55
N ASN A 424 9.60 -5.76 1.99
CA ASN A 424 10.92 -5.09 1.93
C ASN A 424 11.53 -5.01 0.52
N PHE A 425 10.74 -5.14 -0.54
CA PHE A 425 11.24 -5.07 -1.91
C PHE A 425 11.85 -3.71 -2.21
N TYR A 426 11.13 -2.63 -1.93
CA TYR A 426 11.63 -1.26 -2.09
C TYR A 426 12.35 -0.75 -0.84
N GLN A 427 13.35 0.11 -1.04
CA GLN A 427 13.93 0.91 0.03
C GLN A 427 12.97 2.05 0.37
N LEU A 428 12.38 1.99 1.56
CA LEU A 428 11.50 3.05 2.04
C LEU A 428 12.22 3.99 3.00
N GLY A 429 11.77 5.22 3.01
CA GLY A 429 12.12 6.24 4.00
C GLY A 429 10.89 7.01 4.43
N VAL A 430 11.00 7.73 5.54
CA VAL A 430 10.00 8.70 5.99
C VAL A 430 10.66 10.05 6.15
N VAL A 431 9.96 11.12 5.78
CA VAL A 431 10.48 12.47 6.02
C VAL A 431 10.37 12.81 7.50
N THR A 432 11.35 13.54 8.03
CA THR A 432 11.39 13.88 9.46
C THR A 432 10.77 15.24 9.79
N SER A 433 10.46 16.01 8.75
CA SER A 433 9.77 17.30 8.82
C SER A 433 9.22 17.63 7.43
N PRO A 434 8.28 18.57 7.28
CA PRO A 434 7.86 19.04 5.97
C PRO A 434 9.05 19.43 5.09
N ILE A 435 9.13 18.89 3.88
CA ILE A 435 10.24 19.15 2.94
C ILE A 435 9.74 19.35 1.51
N GLU A 436 10.52 20.06 0.71
CA GLU A 436 10.24 20.28 -0.70
C GLU A 436 10.94 19.23 -1.57
N ALA A 437 10.16 18.58 -2.43
CA ALA A 437 10.63 17.75 -3.52
C ALA A 437 11.07 18.62 -4.69
N ARG A 438 12.28 18.44 -5.19
CA ARG A 438 12.92 19.34 -6.13
C ARG A 438 13.39 18.64 -7.40
N ARG A 439 13.58 19.42 -8.48
CA ARG A 439 14.06 18.92 -9.78
C ARG A 439 15.53 18.50 -9.77
N ASP A 440 16.32 19.00 -8.83
CA ASP A 440 17.76 18.69 -8.71
C ASP A 440 18.18 18.71 -7.23
N ALA A 441 19.33 18.15 -6.94
CA ALA A 441 19.95 18.06 -5.62
C ALA A 441 20.51 19.41 -5.12
N LYS A 442 19.65 20.44 -5.08
CA LYS A 442 19.97 21.82 -4.66
C LYS A 442 18.76 22.49 -4.07
N THR A 443 18.94 23.28 -3.00
CA THR A 443 17.88 24.06 -2.35
C THR A 443 17.34 25.17 -3.24
N THR A 444 18.12 25.64 -4.20
CA THR A 444 17.75 26.64 -5.23
C THR A 444 17.08 26.03 -6.45
N ALA A 445 17.10 24.70 -6.62
CA ALA A 445 16.41 24.04 -7.72
C ALA A 445 14.89 24.21 -7.60
N GLN A 446 14.21 24.27 -8.73
CA GLN A 446 12.76 24.44 -8.77
C GLN A 446 12.07 23.34 -7.96
N LYS A 447 11.16 23.78 -7.09
CA LYS A 447 10.25 22.88 -6.36
C LYS A 447 9.26 22.22 -7.33
N VAL A 448 9.02 20.93 -7.15
CA VAL A 448 7.98 20.17 -7.84
C VAL A 448 6.72 20.14 -6.97
N TYR A 449 6.84 19.67 -5.72
CA TYR A 449 5.79 19.70 -4.71
C TYR A 449 6.39 19.70 -3.29
N THR A 450 5.57 19.55 -2.27
CA THR A 450 6.01 19.51 -0.86
C THR A 450 5.42 18.27 -0.21
N TYR A 451 6.21 17.55 0.57
CA TYR A 451 5.74 16.59 1.57
C TYR A 451 5.30 17.39 2.80
N PRO A 452 3.99 17.44 3.10
CA PRO A 452 3.47 18.40 4.08
C PRO A 452 3.62 17.97 5.54
N GLU A 453 3.77 16.68 5.81
CA GLU A 453 3.80 16.15 7.16
C GLU A 453 5.09 15.37 7.42
N ALA A 454 5.54 15.37 8.70
CA ALA A 454 6.56 14.42 9.13
C ALA A 454 6.00 12.98 9.01
N GLU A 455 6.88 12.04 8.72
CA GLU A 455 6.59 10.63 8.50
C GLU A 455 5.88 10.29 7.17
N ASP A 456 5.66 11.28 6.27
CA ASP A 456 5.29 10.97 4.88
C ASP A 456 6.29 10.00 4.26
N ALA A 457 5.78 8.95 3.61
CA ALA A 457 6.62 7.90 3.05
C ALA A 457 7.23 8.30 1.71
N VAL A 458 8.46 7.91 1.50
CA VAL A 458 9.17 8.05 0.22
C VAL A 458 9.78 6.73 -0.20
N VAL A 459 9.76 6.44 -1.50
CA VAL A 459 10.43 5.29 -2.10
C VAL A 459 11.77 5.76 -2.64
N ILE A 460 12.87 5.33 -2.01
CA ILE A 460 14.21 5.77 -2.35
C ILE A 460 14.76 4.87 -3.46
N ILE A 461 15.06 5.48 -4.61
CA ILE A 461 15.54 4.78 -5.81
C ILE A 461 16.97 5.14 -6.20
N GLY A 462 17.64 5.93 -5.39
CA GLY A 462 19.06 6.29 -5.60
C GLY A 462 19.51 7.44 -4.72
N GLU A 463 20.77 7.78 -4.87
CA GLU A 463 21.44 8.88 -4.18
C GLU A 463 22.15 9.79 -5.20
N LYS A 464 22.23 11.06 -4.88
CA LYS A 464 22.99 12.05 -5.65
C LYS A 464 23.74 12.98 -4.70
N GLU A 465 25.02 13.22 -4.96
CA GLU A 465 25.75 14.30 -4.29
C GLU A 465 25.29 15.66 -4.82
N GLY A 466 25.01 16.59 -3.91
CA GLY A 466 24.50 17.91 -4.23
C GLY A 466 24.88 18.97 -3.22
N GLU A 467 24.03 19.99 -3.08
CA GLU A 467 24.19 21.06 -2.11
C GLU A 467 24.13 20.49 -0.68
N GLU A 468 25.01 20.98 0.19
CA GLU A 468 25.03 20.57 1.59
C GLU A 468 23.80 21.11 2.34
N VAL A 469 23.04 20.21 2.94
CA VAL A 469 21.86 20.53 3.75
C VAL A 469 21.98 19.85 5.10
N ASN A 470 21.99 20.63 6.18
CA ASN A 470 22.08 20.15 7.55
C ASN A 470 23.21 19.12 7.78
N GLY A 471 24.42 19.41 7.21
CA GLY A 471 25.60 18.57 7.36
C GLY A 471 25.69 17.36 6.42
N SER A 472 24.75 17.18 5.51
CA SER A 472 24.78 16.15 4.48
C SER A 472 24.81 16.74 3.07
N LYS A 473 25.68 16.22 2.21
CA LYS A 473 25.68 16.50 0.77
C LYS A 473 24.88 15.51 -0.04
N ILE A 474 24.33 14.49 0.62
CA ILE A 474 23.56 13.44 -0.07
C ILE A 474 22.12 13.90 -0.20
N TRP A 475 21.58 13.74 -1.38
CA TRP A 475 20.17 13.86 -1.72
C TRP A 475 19.65 12.51 -2.18
N TYR A 476 18.49 12.14 -1.68
CA TYR A 476 17.82 10.94 -2.18
C TYR A 476 17.05 11.26 -3.44
N LYS A 477 17.23 10.41 -4.45
CA LYS A 477 16.35 10.30 -5.60
C LYS A 477 15.18 9.42 -5.17
N VAL A 478 13.97 9.97 -5.17
CA VAL A 478 12.76 9.27 -4.74
C VAL A 478 11.74 9.22 -5.86
N VAL A 479 10.87 8.22 -5.86
CA VAL A 479 9.73 8.15 -6.78
C VAL A 479 8.89 9.40 -6.62
N SER A 480 8.44 9.98 -7.72
CA SER A 480 7.56 11.16 -7.68
C SER A 480 6.12 10.74 -7.37
N ASP A 481 5.46 11.50 -6.49
CA ASP A 481 4.03 11.34 -6.25
C ASP A 481 3.16 12.03 -7.32
N LEU A 482 3.77 12.83 -8.19
CA LEU A 482 3.15 13.32 -9.43
C LEU A 482 3.58 12.45 -10.60
N ASN A 483 2.66 12.19 -11.51
CA ASN A 483 2.98 11.60 -12.80
C ASN A 483 3.67 12.66 -13.66
N ILE A 484 5.00 12.62 -13.76
CA ILE A 484 5.82 13.66 -14.42
C ILE A 484 6.69 13.09 -15.53
N ASP A 485 6.94 13.91 -16.53
CA ASP A 485 7.88 13.64 -17.62
C ASP A 485 9.35 13.91 -17.20
N SER A 486 10.30 13.68 -18.10
CA SER A 486 11.73 13.94 -17.88
C SER A 486 12.05 15.43 -17.68
N ASN A 487 11.15 16.33 -18.01
CA ASN A 487 11.25 17.77 -17.79
C ASN A 487 10.52 18.21 -16.52
N PHE A 488 10.03 17.26 -15.71
CA PHE A 488 9.25 17.47 -14.50
C PHE A 488 7.92 18.20 -14.74
N ASN A 489 7.34 18.08 -15.92
CA ASN A 489 5.97 18.51 -16.18
C ASN A 489 5.01 17.38 -15.85
N GLU A 490 3.86 17.72 -15.31
CA GLU A 490 2.82 16.74 -15.02
C GLU A 490 2.22 16.18 -16.32
N ILE A 491 2.02 14.86 -16.35
CA ILE A 491 1.41 14.13 -17.46
C ILE A 491 -0.05 13.90 -17.13
N GLU A 492 -0.94 14.66 -17.75
CA GLU A 492 -2.39 14.59 -17.50
C GLU A 492 -3.10 13.44 -18.26
N SER A 493 -2.45 12.84 -19.25
CA SER A 493 -3.03 11.79 -20.09
C SER A 493 -1.99 10.77 -20.52
N GLY A 494 -2.44 9.56 -20.86
CA GLY A 494 -1.58 8.46 -21.27
C GLY A 494 -1.36 7.42 -20.16
N ALA A 495 -0.35 6.57 -20.31
CA ALA A 495 0.08 5.63 -19.28
C ALA A 495 0.90 6.36 -18.20
N TYR A 496 0.92 5.79 -16.98
CA TYR A 496 1.71 6.34 -15.89
C TYR A 496 3.21 6.22 -16.19
N ASN A 497 3.96 7.30 -15.95
CA ASN A 497 5.41 7.30 -16.17
C ASN A 497 6.15 6.78 -14.93
N TRP A 498 6.54 5.54 -14.94
CA TRP A 498 7.28 4.90 -13.87
C TRP A 498 8.74 5.37 -13.71
N GLU A 499 9.23 6.21 -14.61
CA GLU A 499 10.57 6.83 -14.53
C GLU A 499 10.55 8.16 -13.77
N GLY A 500 9.36 8.67 -13.40
CA GLY A 500 9.19 9.93 -12.68
C GLY A 500 9.87 9.93 -11.31
N TYR A 501 10.71 10.92 -11.04
CA TYR A 501 11.41 11.05 -9.76
C TYR A 501 11.65 12.51 -9.38
N VAL A 502 11.91 12.72 -8.10
CA VAL A 502 12.33 14.01 -7.53
C VAL A 502 13.49 13.82 -6.57
N TYR A 503 14.10 14.92 -6.12
CA TYR A 503 15.17 14.91 -5.13
C TYR A 503 14.69 15.51 -3.80
N VAL A 504 15.08 14.86 -2.69
CA VAL A 504 14.88 15.34 -1.33
C VAL A 504 16.19 15.24 -0.54
N PRO A 505 16.52 16.21 0.36
CA PRO A 505 17.75 16.14 1.15
C PRO A 505 17.73 14.94 2.11
N SER A 506 18.77 14.12 2.11
CA SER A 506 18.87 12.94 2.99
C SER A 506 18.85 13.28 4.47
N ALA A 507 19.29 14.51 4.83
CA ALA A 507 19.27 15.00 6.21
C ALA A 507 17.87 15.05 6.84
N TYR A 508 16.82 15.05 6.02
CA TYR A 508 15.43 15.08 6.43
C TYR A 508 14.66 13.81 6.07
N VAL A 509 15.36 12.72 5.76
CA VAL A 509 14.72 11.44 5.45
C VAL A 509 15.35 10.34 6.28
N LYS A 510 14.54 9.66 7.10
CA LYS A 510 14.93 8.47 7.84
C LYS A 510 14.58 7.23 7.01
N LYS A 511 15.58 6.40 6.69
CA LYS A 511 15.34 5.08 6.09
C LYS A 511 14.66 4.17 7.12
N ILE A 512 13.59 3.48 6.73
CA ILE A 512 12.80 2.60 7.61
C ILE A 512 12.97 1.10 7.31
N ASN A 513 13.62 0.78 6.21
CA ASN A 513 14.07 -0.57 5.86
C ASN A 513 15.32 -0.49 4.97
N LYS A 514 15.84 -1.63 4.52
CA LYS A 514 17.05 -1.68 3.66
C LYS A 514 16.76 -1.94 2.19
N GLY A 515 15.51 -2.24 1.84
CA GLY A 515 15.18 -2.78 0.52
C GLY A 515 15.81 -4.16 0.31
N LYS A 516 15.23 -4.99 -0.55
CA LYS A 516 15.71 -6.36 -0.80
C LYS A 516 17.05 -6.38 -1.54
N ASN A 517 17.22 -5.48 -2.50
CA ASN A 517 18.38 -5.39 -3.37
C ASN A 517 18.94 -3.95 -3.46
N GLY A 518 18.82 -3.18 -2.37
CA GLY A 518 19.21 -1.78 -2.34
C GLY A 518 18.15 -0.87 -2.99
N TYR A 519 18.59 0.08 -3.80
CA TYR A 519 17.70 1.03 -4.47
C TYR A 519 17.13 0.41 -5.75
N ILE A 520 15.83 0.15 -5.76
CA ILE A 520 15.09 -0.38 -6.91
C ILE A 520 14.05 0.65 -7.31
N SER A 521 14.02 1.03 -8.58
CA SER A 521 12.96 1.86 -9.14
C SER A 521 11.75 1.02 -9.58
N PRO A 522 10.51 1.53 -9.47
CA PRO A 522 9.35 0.84 -10.01
C PRO A 522 9.45 0.49 -11.51
N ASN A 523 10.18 1.25 -12.31
CA ASN A 523 10.40 0.93 -13.74
C ASN A 523 11.32 -0.28 -13.97
N GLU A 524 12.09 -0.71 -12.95
CA GLU A 524 12.93 -1.91 -13.02
C GLU A 524 12.14 -3.20 -12.70
N VAL A 525 10.94 -3.07 -12.16
CA VAL A 525 10.04 -4.22 -11.95
C VAL A 525 9.56 -4.67 -13.31
N THR A 526 9.92 -5.89 -13.70
CA THR A 526 9.64 -6.44 -15.03
C THR A 526 8.14 -6.48 -15.25
N GLU A 527 7.69 -5.82 -16.29
CA GLU A 527 6.32 -5.78 -16.74
C GLU A 527 5.85 -7.19 -17.09
N TYR A 528 4.99 -7.78 -16.27
CA TYR A 528 4.30 -9.01 -16.61
C TYR A 528 3.03 -8.65 -17.38
N VAL A 529 3.19 -7.93 -18.49
CA VAL A 529 2.09 -7.64 -19.41
C VAL A 529 1.77 -8.93 -20.15
N ASN A 530 0.69 -9.56 -19.75
CA ASN A 530 -0.01 -10.44 -20.65
C ASN A 530 -0.68 -9.51 -21.69
N LYS A 531 0.03 -9.21 -22.78
CA LYS A 531 -0.40 -8.27 -23.85
C LYS A 531 -1.75 -8.59 -24.49
N ASN A 532 -2.39 -9.66 -24.08
CA ASN A 532 -3.67 -10.10 -24.62
C ASN A 532 -4.91 -9.46 -23.96
N TYR A 533 -4.75 -8.51 -23.02
CA TYR A 533 -5.88 -7.96 -22.25
C TYR A 533 -5.74 -6.47 -21.92
N GLU A 534 -5.31 -5.63 -22.85
CA GLU A 534 -5.56 -4.20 -22.78
C GLU A 534 -7.03 -3.92 -23.13
N TYR A 535 -7.91 -4.10 -22.13
CA TYR A 535 -9.26 -3.58 -22.24
C TYR A 535 -9.21 -2.08 -21.97
N ASP A 536 -9.55 -1.28 -22.96
CA ASP A 536 -9.92 0.10 -22.73
C ASP A 536 -11.27 0.07 -21.99
N LEU A 537 -11.18 0.07 -20.64
CA LEU A 537 -12.36 0.10 -19.80
C LEU A 537 -13.05 1.42 -20.05
N TYR A 538 -14.30 1.36 -20.49
CA TYR A 538 -15.13 2.51 -20.74
C TYR A 538 -15.06 3.47 -19.56
N ASP A 539 -14.69 4.72 -19.82
CA ASP A 539 -14.62 5.78 -18.81
C ASP A 539 -16.02 5.98 -18.21
N ALA A 540 -16.17 5.75 -16.91
CA ALA A 540 -17.43 5.89 -16.19
C ALA A 540 -18.03 7.31 -16.32
N ASN A 541 -17.22 8.31 -16.70
CA ASN A 541 -17.63 9.69 -16.92
C ASN A 541 -18.07 9.97 -18.37
N LYS A 542 -17.83 9.06 -19.31
CA LYS A 542 -18.44 9.17 -20.64
C LYS A 542 -19.90 8.74 -20.54
N THR A 543 -20.79 9.67 -20.71
CA THR A 543 -22.22 9.40 -20.85
C THR A 543 -22.44 8.55 -22.12
N PHE A 544 -22.52 7.25 -21.95
CA PHE A 544 -23.01 6.39 -23.00
C PHE A 544 -24.52 6.60 -23.11
N SER A 545 -24.98 7.13 -24.22
CA SER A 545 -26.41 7.19 -24.48
C SER A 545 -26.92 5.77 -24.69
N PRO A 546 -27.83 5.25 -23.86
CA PRO A 546 -28.38 3.92 -24.05
C PRO A 546 -28.90 3.73 -25.46
N LYS A 547 -28.53 2.65 -26.14
CA LYS A 547 -28.92 2.30 -27.51
C LYS A 547 -29.67 0.99 -27.50
N VAL A 548 -30.62 0.85 -28.43
CA VAL A 548 -31.28 -0.44 -28.68
C VAL A 548 -30.50 -1.21 -29.73
N ALA A 549 -30.29 -2.48 -29.46
CA ALA A 549 -29.70 -3.43 -30.41
C ALA A 549 -30.57 -4.68 -30.51
N ILE A 550 -30.39 -5.45 -31.58
CA ILE A 550 -31.00 -6.77 -31.77
C ILE A 550 -29.91 -7.84 -31.69
N THR A 551 -30.21 -8.95 -31.06
CA THR A 551 -29.28 -10.10 -31.01
C THR A 551 -29.31 -10.84 -32.36
N THR A 552 -28.13 -11.02 -32.97
CA THR A 552 -27.96 -11.70 -34.27
C THR A 552 -27.85 -13.22 -34.14
N LYS A 553 -27.50 -13.68 -32.93
CA LYS A 553 -27.38 -15.10 -32.60
C LYS A 553 -27.72 -15.32 -31.11
N ASN A 554 -27.94 -16.58 -30.71
CA ASN A 554 -28.02 -16.93 -29.30
C ASN A 554 -26.69 -16.58 -28.60
N SER A 555 -26.73 -15.83 -27.51
CA SER A 555 -25.55 -15.37 -26.83
C SER A 555 -25.64 -15.61 -25.33
N THR A 556 -24.51 -16.00 -24.72
CA THR A 556 -24.42 -16.22 -23.29
C THR A 556 -24.27 -14.88 -22.57
N TYR A 557 -24.91 -14.73 -21.41
CA TYR A 557 -24.66 -13.63 -20.50
C TYR A 557 -23.42 -13.87 -19.65
N TYR A 558 -22.67 -12.80 -19.42
CA TYR A 558 -21.45 -12.80 -18.60
C TYR A 558 -21.54 -11.74 -17.52
N TYR A 559 -20.89 -11.99 -16.37
CA TYR A 559 -20.80 -11.05 -15.27
C TYR A 559 -19.72 -9.97 -15.48
N ASP A 560 -18.81 -10.18 -16.39
CA ASP A 560 -17.68 -9.29 -16.68
C ASP A 560 -17.53 -8.99 -18.15
N SER A 561 -16.92 -7.83 -18.43
CA SER A 561 -16.68 -7.35 -19.79
C SER A 561 -15.69 -8.18 -20.59
N SER A 562 -14.84 -8.99 -19.92
CA SER A 562 -13.88 -9.89 -20.58
C SER A 562 -14.48 -11.20 -21.06
N LEU A 563 -15.77 -11.42 -20.78
CA LEU A 563 -16.51 -12.63 -21.16
C LEU A 563 -15.93 -13.93 -20.56
N GLN A 564 -15.32 -13.84 -19.37
CA GLN A 564 -14.73 -14.99 -18.69
C GLN A 564 -15.70 -15.65 -17.70
N SER A 565 -16.50 -14.87 -17.00
CA SER A 565 -17.42 -15.33 -15.97
C SER A 565 -18.84 -15.49 -16.52
N LYS A 566 -19.18 -16.70 -16.97
CA LYS A 566 -20.51 -17.01 -17.51
C LYS A 566 -21.59 -16.94 -16.44
N GLN A 567 -22.71 -16.29 -16.75
CA GLN A 567 -23.88 -16.24 -15.88
C GLN A 567 -24.73 -17.52 -15.97
N GLY A 568 -24.62 -18.26 -17.08
CA GLY A 568 -25.34 -19.50 -17.28
C GLY A 568 -26.68 -19.38 -18.00
N THR A 569 -27.19 -18.15 -18.19
CA THR A 569 -28.36 -17.89 -19.02
C THR A 569 -27.96 -17.45 -20.42
N THR A 570 -28.87 -17.62 -21.38
CA THR A 570 -28.62 -17.28 -22.78
C THR A 570 -29.73 -16.35 -23.29
N VAL A 571 -29.35 -15.24 -23.90
CA VAL A 571 -30.26 -14.44 -24.67
C VAL A 571 -30.44 -15.12 -26.04
N LEU A 572 -31.68 -15.25 -26.49
CA LEU A 572 -31.96 -15.87 -27.79
C LEU A 572 -31.68 -14.89 -28.93
N LYS A 573 -31.47 -15.43 -30.11
CA LYS A 573 -31.43 -14.66 -31.37
C LYS A 573 -32.71 -13.85 -31.57
N ASP A 574 -32.62 -12.73 -32.29
CA ASP A 574 -33.71 -11.82 -32.66
C ASP A 574 -34.45 -11.22 -31.46
N ARG A 575 -33.70 -10.91 -30.38
CA ARG A 575 -34.17 -10.18 -29.19
C ARG A 575 -33.65 -8.75 -29.16
N TYR A 576 -34.52 -7.84 -28.82
CA TYR A 576 -34.11 -6.48 -28.52
C TYR A 576 -33.49 -6.40 -27.13
N VAL A 577 -32.36 -5.69 -27.04
CA VAL A 577 -31.68 -5.42 -25.80
C VAL A 577 -31.32 -3.93 -25.75
N MET A 578 -31.34 -3.36 -24.54
CA MET A 578 -30.77 -2.03 -24.28
C MET A 578 -29.31 -2.17 -24.01
N VAL A 579 -28.46 -1.46 -24.71
CA VAL A 579 -27.00 -1.41 -24.51
C VAL A 579 -26.66 -0.17 -23.72
N TYR A 580 -25.94 -0.34 -22.60
CA TYR A 580 -25.58 0.72 -21.67
C TYR A 580 -24.11 1.07 -21.68
N ALA A 581 -23.24 0.15 -22.06
CA ALA A 581 -21.81 0.34 -22.15
C ALA A 581 -21.18 -0.62 -23.14
N ALA A 582 -19.97 -0.31 -23.58
CA ALA A 582 -19.13 -1.19 -24.41
C ALA A 582 -17.77 -1.37 -23.73
N ALA A 583 -17.17 -2.53 -23.87
CA ALA A 583 -15.77 -2.77 -23.57
C ALA A 583 -15.00 -2.97 -24.87
N TYR A 584 -13.84 -2.36 -24.96
CA TYR A 584 -13.01 -2.36 -26.17
C TYR A 584 -11.70 -3.10 -25.91
N LEU A 585 -11.19 -3.76 -26.94
CA LEU A 585 -9.85 -4.29 -27.01
C LEU A 585 -9.21 -3.73 -28.28
N GLU A 586 -8.08 -3.04 -28.16
CA GLU A 586 -7.43 -2.39 -29.32
C GLU A 586 -8.40 -1.55 -30.18
N ASN A 587 -9.27 -0.78 -29.51
CA ASN A 587 -10.33 0.05 -30.11
C ASN A 587 -11.49 -0.71 -30.78
N GLU A 588 -11.53 -2.03 -30.76
CA GLU A 588 -12.66 -2.82 -31.22
C GLU A 588 -13.56 -3.22 -30.05
N PRO A 589 -14.90 -3.09 -30.19
CA PRO A 589 -15.81 -3.51 -29.14
C PRO A 589 -15.80 -5.04 -29.01
N VAL A 590 -15.46 -5.56 -27.85
CA VAL A 590 -15.45 -7.00 -27.57
C VAL A 590 -16.70 -7.46 -26.85
N SER A 591 -17.33 -6.59 -26.08
CA SER A 591 -18.55 -6.90 -25.35
C SER A 591 -19.39 -5.65 -25.10
N TYR A 592 -20.70 -5.88 -24.93
CA TYR A 592 -21.66 -4.85 -24.57
C TYR A 592 -22.38 -5.21 -23.27
N LEU A 593 -22.56 -4.21 -22.41
CA LEU A 593 -23.39 -4.32 -21.22
C LEU A 593 -24.84 -4.10 -21.61
N VAL A 594 -25.66 -5.14 -21.48
CA VAL A 594 -27.05 -5.13 -21.89
C VAL A 594 -28.01 -5.46 -20.75
N THR A 595 -29.28 -5.06 -20.88
CA THR A 595 -30.31 -5.55 -19.95
C THR A 595 -30.52 -7.04 -20.22
N SER A 596 -30.47 -7.82 -19.14
CA SER A 596 -30.97 -9.18 -19.13
C SER A 596 -32.33 -9.20 -18.42
N ASP A 597 -33.37 -9.43 -19.13
CA ASP A 597 -34.70 -9.74 -18.56
C ASP A 597 -35.29 -8.84 -17.46
N TYR A 598 -36.57 -8.71 -17.52
CA TYR A 598 -37.65 -8.30 -16.61
C TYR A 598 -37.37 -7.38 -15.40
N TRP A 599 -36.18 -7.36 -14.85
CA TRP A 599 -35.81 -6.52 -13.70
C TRP A 599 -34.73 -5.52 -14.10
N TYR A 600 -35.05 -4.26 -14.13
CA TYR A 600 -34.22 -3.12 -14.59
C TYR A 600 -32.84 -2.99 -13.94
N ASP A 601 -32.60 -3.71 -12.88
CA ASP A 601 -31.34 -3.64 -12.12
C ASP A 601 -30.29 -4.67 -12.55
N GLN A 602 -30.66 -5.63 -13.43
CA GLN A 602 -29.75 -6.67 -13.86
C GLN A 602 -29.22 -6.40 -15.27
N LYS A 603 -27.98 -5.94 -15.32
CA LYS A 603 -27.23 -5.75 -16.56
C LYS A 603 -26.16 -6.83 -16.67
N HIS A 604 -26.03 -7.41 -17.85
CA HIS A 604 -25.03 -8.43 -18.13
C HIS A 604 -24.26 -8.11 -19.38
N TRP A 605 -23.05 -8.62 -19.46
CA TRP A 605 -22.23 -8.49 -20.66
C TRP A 605 -22.56 -9.60 -21.65
N ILE A 606 -22.58 -9.26 -22.96
CA ILE A 606 -22.63 -10.24 -24.06
C ILE A 606 -21.55 -9.89 -25.07
N SER A 607 -21.16 -10.87 -25.88
CA SER A 607 -20.19 -10.68 -26.97
C SER A 607 -20.66 -9.64 -27.95
N ALA A 608 -19.80 -8.73 -28.37
CA ALA A 608 -20.12 -7.66 -29.30
C ALA A 608 -20.57 -8.17 -30.65
N ASP A 609 -20.05 -9.30 -31.13
CA ASP A 609 -20.43 -9.97 -32.36
C ASP A 609 -21.84 -10.57 -32.34
N SER A 610 -22.53 -10.47 -31.22
CA SER A 610 -23.89 -10.97 -31.02
C SER A 610 -24.97 -9.89 -31.23
N LEU A 611 -24.57 -8.64 -31.49
CA LEU A 611 -25.48 -7.51 -31.58
C LEU A 611 -25.35 -6.74 -32.87
N ASP A 612 -26.51 -6.33 -33.41
CA ASP A 612 -26.62 -5.26 -34.40
C ASP A 612 -27.37 -4.10 -33.78
N PHE A 613 -26.82 -2.90 -33.87
CA PHE A 613 -27.51 -1.69 -33.44
C PHE A 613 -28.60 -1.29 -34.41
N ILE A 614 -29.75 -0.93 -33.86
CA ILE A 614 -30.89 -0.50 -34.68
C ILE A 614 -30.75 1.00 -34.91
N THR A 615 -30.61 1.37 -36.17
CA THR A 615 -30.71 2.75 -36.63
C THR A 615 -32.14 2.99 -37.09
N SER A 616 -32.87 3.82 -36.34
CA SER A 616 -34.23 4.18 -36.78
C SER A 616 -34.19 5.39 -37.71
N LYS A 617 -34.75 5.27 -38.90
CA LYS A 617 -34.94 6.41 -39.81
C LYS A 617 -35.96 7.42 -39.29
N TYR A 618 -36.77 7.03 -38.31
CA TYR A 618 -37.83 7.85 -37.71
C TYR A 618 -37.45 8.45 -36.37
N GLY A 619 -36.26 8.11 -35.81
CA GLY A 619 -35.80 8.58 -34.50
C GLY A 619 -36.15 7.63 -33.35
N TYR A 620 -36.07 8.16 -32.13
CA TYR A 620 -36.28 7.41 -30.88
C TYR A 620 -37.36 8.07 -30.02
N VAL A 621 -38.12 7.25 -29.34
CA VAL A 621 -39.07 7.66 -28.33
C VAL A 621 -38.41 7.61 -27.00
N GLU A 622 -38.28 8.74 -26.28
CA GLU A 622 -37.87 8.78 -24.90
C GLU A 622 -39.10 8.49 -24.02
N VAL A 623 -39.01 7.39 -23.27
CA VAL A 623 -40.04 7.02 -22.32
C VAL A 623 -39.66 7.53 -20.97
N THR A 624 -40.24 8.65 -20.52
CA THR A 624 -40.06 9.21 -19.18
C THR A 624 -41.31 8.95 -18.37
N ALA A 625 -41.39 7.92 -17.56
CA ALA A 625 -42.49 7.72 -16.65
C ALA A 625 -42.05 7.65 -15.22
N SER A 626 -42.66 8.45 -14.38
CA SER A 626 -42.82 8.19 -12.98
C SER A 626 -44.10 7.40 -12.77
N GLY A 627 -44.07 6.05 -12.83
CA GLY A 627 -45.26 5.23 -12.57
C GLY A 627 -45.42 4.03 -13.52
N ASN A 628 -46.16 3.07 -13.06
CA ASN A 628 -46.17 1.68 -13.50
C ASN A 628 -47.07 1.38 -14.75
N GLN A 629 -47.41 2.33 -15.62
CA GLN A 629 -48.35 2.00 -16.70
C GLN A 629 -48.05 2.77 -17.99
N TYR A 630 -47.78 2.01 -19.04
CA TYR A 630 -47.77 2.50 -20.41
C TYR A 630 -48.95 1.88 -21.14
N THR A 631 -49.70 2.71 -21.88
CA THR A 631 -50.78 2.23 -22.75
C THR A 631 -50.23 1.99 -24.14
N TRP A 632 -50.07 0.72 -24.51
CA TRP A 632 -49.72 0.34 -25.88
C TRP A 632 -50.93 -0.26 -26.57
N VAL A 633 -51.16 0.07 -27.80
CA VAL A 633 -52.24 -0.48 -28.62
C VAL A 633 -51.70 -1.47 -29.65
N ASN A 634 -52.32 -2.63 -29.73
CA ASN A 634 -51.93 -3.66 -30.69
C ASN A 634 -52.16 -3.30 -32.15
N SER A 635 -52.98 -2.29 -32.44
CA SER A 635 -53.24 -1.81 -33.78
C SER A 635 -53.57 -0.32 -33.80
N THR A 636 -53.35 0.31 -34.94
CA THR A 636 -53.68 1.71 -35.18
C THR A 636 -55.12 1.93 -35.67
N THR A 637 -56.00 0.95 -35.57
CA THR A 637 -57.39 1.05 -36.00
C THR A 637 -58.24 1.68 -34.89
N GLU A 638 -59.28 2.39 -35.28
CA GLU A 638 -60.19 3.16 -34.41
C GLU A 638 -60.94 2.28 -33.37
N ASP A 639 -60.92 0.97 -33.50
CA ASP A 639 -61.44 0.03 -32.51
C ASP A 639 -60.37 -0.23 -31.43
N THR A 640 -60.09 0.77 -30.69
CA THR A 640 -59.15 0.72 -29.58
C THR A 640 -59.78 0.03 -28.39
N LYS A 641 -59.76 -1.27 -28.36
CA LYS A 641 -59.71 -1.96 -27.09
C LYS A 641 -58.27 -1.86 -26.62
N GLU A 642 -58.06 -0.90 -25.75
CA GLU A 642 -56.77 -0.74 -25.05
C GLU A 642 -56.37 -2.07 -24.42
N THR A 643 -55.44 -2.76 -24.97
CA THR A 643 -54.74 -3.83 -24.29
C THR A 643 -53.57 -3.19 -23.58
N LEU A 644 -53.74 -2.93 -22.29
CA LEU A 644 -52.66 -2.50 -21.43
C LEU A 644 -51.57 -3.57 -21.46
N ILE A 645 -50.47 -3.27 -22.13
CA ILE A 645 -49.28 -4.06 -22.00
C ILE A 645 -48.48 -3.40 -20.89
N SER A 646 -48.55 -3.96 -19.70
CA SER A 646 -47.72 -3.51 -18.56
C SER A 646 -46.26 -3.79 -18.90
N GLY A 647 -45.53 -2.77 -19.23
CA GLY A 647 -44.07 -2.85 -19.40
C GLY A 647 -43.40 -1.76 -18.57
N HIS A 648 -42.47 -2.11 -17.74
CA HIS A 648 -41.72 -1.18 -16.88
C HIS A 648 -40.52 -0.62 -17.63
N TYR A 649 -40.64 0.54 -18.20
CA TYR A 649 -39.52 1.30 -18.72
C TYR A 649 -39.44 2.63 -17.97
N THR A 650 -38.42 2.80 -17.13
CA THR A 650 -38.08 4.11 -16.65
C THR A 650 -36.83 4.60 -17.36
N GLN A 651 -36.93 5.73 -18.07
CA GLN A 651 -35.84 6.38 -18.81
C GLN A 651 -35.18 5.52 -19.90
N SER A 652 -35.91 5.09 -20.88
CA SER A 652 -35.33 4.38 -22.02
C SER A 652 -35.64 5.08 -23.35
N TYR A 653 -34.68 5.05 -24.25
CA TYR A 653 -34.85 5.47 -25.64
C TYR A 653 -35.21 4.26 -26.46
N VAL A 654 -36.44 4.24 -27.04
CA VAL A 654 -36.92 3.11 -27.83
C VAL A 654 -37.00 3.53 -29.31
N PRO A 655 -36.43 2.75 -30.27
CA PRO A 655 -36.45 3.12 -31.67
C PRO A 655 -37.85 3.08 -32.20
N VAL A 656 -38.20 4.06 -33.03
CA VAL A 656 -39.42 4.04 -33.84
C VAL A 656 -39.16 3.16 -35.06
N LEU A 657 -39.86 2.05 -35.18
CA LEU A 657 -39.70 1.10 -36.26
C LEU A 657 -40.55 1.46 -37.49
N GLU A 658 -41.69 2.09 -37.25
CA GLU A 658 -42.65 2.46 -38.25
C GLU A 658 -43.50 3.64 -37.79
N GLU A 659 -43.83 4.54 -38.69
CA GLU A 659 -44.82 5.62 -38.48
C GLU A 659 -46.06 5.37 -39.29
N LYS A 660 -47.23 5.68 -38.73
CA LYS A 660 -48.50 5.55 -39.41
C LYS A 660 -49.41 6.68 -39.01
N GLN A 661 -49.93 7.39 -40.02
CA GLN A 661 -50.97 8.38 -39.85
C GLN A 661 -52.34 7.69 -39.93
N VAL A 662 -53.19 7.89 -38.90
CA VAL A 662 -54.54 7.39 -38.86
C VAL A 662 -55.46 8.56 -38.46
N GLY A 663 -56.22 9.09 -39.40
CA GLY A 663 -56.92 10.35 -39.23
C GLY A 663 -55.96 11.48 -38.87
N ASP A 664 -56.23 12.24 -37.82
CA ASP A 664 -55.40 13.34 -37.34
C ASP A 664 -54.30 12.86 -36.38
N ASN A 665 -54.21 11.57 -36.10
CA ASN A 665 -53.31 10.99 -35.14
C ASN A 665 -52.11 10.31 -35.81
N LEU A 666 -50.90 10.67 -35.36
CA LEU A 666 -49.64 10.05 -35.73
C LEU A 666 -49.29 8.97 -34.70
N TRP A 667 -49.05 7.76 -35.17
CA TRP A 667 -48.72 6.58 -34.38
C TRP A 667 -47.32 6.09 -34.67
N TYR A 668 -46.61 5.67 -33.60
CA TYR A 668 -45.26 5.10 -33.66
C TYR A 668 -45.29 3.63 -33.25
N LYS A 669 -44.78 2.76 -34.12
CA LYS A 669 -44.51 1.37 -33.76
C LYS A 669 -43.21 1.23 -33.07
N VAL A 670 -43.22 0.66 -31.89
CA VAL A 670 -42.04 0.50 -31.04
C VAL A 670 -41.97 -0.92 -30.48
N PRO A 671 -40.78 -1.45 -30.17
CA PRO A 671 -40.63 -2.72 -29.44
C PRO A 671 -41.11 -2.55 -28.01
N VAL A 672 -42.01 -3.43 -27.56
CA VAL A 672 -42.67 -3.30 -26.24
C VAL A 672 -42.15 -4.32 -25.25
N ASN A 673 -41.77 -5.49 -25.70
CA ASN A 673 -41.23 -6.52 -24.81
C ASN A 673 -39.79 -6.88 -25.20
N LEU A 674 -38.84 -6.52 -24.36
CA LEU A 674 -37.43 -6.83 -24.56
C LEU A 674 -37.03 -8.17 -23.92
N THR A 675 -37.96 -8.88 -23.28
CA THR A 675 -37.61 -10.01 -22.36
C THR A 675 -38.31 -11.31 -22.72
N GLY A 676 -39.32 -11.29 -23.59
CA GLY A 676 -40.10 -12.47 -23.91
C GLY A 676 -39.45 -13.43 -24.90
N THR A 677 -40.04 -14.60 -25.05
CA THR A 677 -39.65 -15.57 -26.09
C THR A 677 -40.07 -15.12 -27.51
N THR A 678 -40.84 -14.05 -27.60
CA THR A 678 -41.32 -13.46 -28.89
C THR A 678 -41.16 -11.94 -28.82
N ASN A 679 -40.75 -11.32 -29.94
CA ASN A 679 -40.75 -9.87 -30.03
C ASN A 679 -42.20 -9.37 -30.08
N ILE A 680 -42.55 -8.49 -29.14
CA ILE A 680 -43.82 -7.84 -29.10
C ILE A 680 -43.64 -6.38 -29.54
N TYR A 681 -44.45 -5.97 -30.50
CA TYR A 681 -44.50 -4.61 -30.99
C TYR A 681 -45.80 -3.99 -30.56
N GLY A 682 -45.74 -2.73 -30.18
CA GLY A 682 -46.93 -1.95 -29.88
C GLY A 682 -46.90 -0.63 -30.65
N TRP A 683 -48.05 -0.03 -30.76
CA TRP A 683 -48.20 1.32 -31.30
C TRP A 683 -48.45 2.30 -30.17
N THR A 684 -47.70 3.40 -30.12
CA THR A 684 -47.92 4.51 -29.20
C THR A 684 -48.38 5.74 -29.98
N LEU A 685 -49.32 6.47 -29.42
CA LEU A 685 -49.75 7.75 -30.00
C LEU A 685 -48.66 8.81 -29.73
N SER A 686 -48.31 9.61 -30.73
CA SER A 686 -47.33 10.68 -30.62
C SER A 686 -47.64 11.71 -29.52
N SER A 687 -48.94 11.83 -29.16
CA SER A 687 -49.46 12.74 -28.15
C SER A 687 -49.89 12.05 -26.85
N ALA A 688 -49.46 10.82 -26.58
CA ALA A 688 -49.88 10.08 -25.38
C ALA A 688 -49.45 10.80 -24.11
N PRO A 689 -50.37 11.03 -23.13
CA PRO A 689 -50.12 11.92 -21.99
C PRO A 689 -49.15 11.37 -20.93
N ASN A 690 -48.87 10.08 -20.93
CA ASN A 690 -48.03 9.40 -19.96
C ASN A 690 -46.66 9.01 -20.50
N VAL A 691 -46.34 9.41 -21.69
CA VAL A 691 -45.10 9.14 -22.38
C VAL A 691 -44.59 10.46 -22.91
N ALA A 692 -43.51 10.99 -22.36
CA ALA A 692 -42.85 12.12 -22.97
C ALA A 692 -42.16 11.65 -24.25
N VAL A 693 -42.86 11.68 -25.36
CA VAL A 693 -42.29 11.39 -26.66
C VAL A 693 -41.44 12.57 -27.06
N LYS A 694 -40.16 12.53 -26.74
CA LYS A 694 -39.17 13.37 -27.40
C LYS A 694 -38.75 12.65 -28.68
N LEU A 695 -39.48 12.92 -29.76
CA LEU A 695 -38.88 12.72 -31.04
C LEU A 695 -37.63 13.60 -31.08
N SER A 696 -36.48 13.02 -31.16
CA SER A 696 -35.35 13.68 -31.77
C SER A 696 -35.72 13.93 -33.25
N THR A 697 -36.50 14.94 -33.49
CA THR A 697 -36.57 15.62 -34.77
C THR A 697 -35.33 16.50 -34.96
N ALA A 698 -34.23 16.16 -34.47
CA ALA A 698 -33.02 16.52 -35.14
C ALA A 698 -33.12 15.73 -36.48
N ILE A 699 -33.61 16.36 -37.53
CA ILE A 699 -32.83 16.38 -38.76
C ILE A 699 -31.43 16.65 -38.21
N VAL A 700 -30.70 15.59 -37.97
CA VAL A 700 -29.33 15.68 -37.57
C VAL A 700 -28.74 16.35 -38.80
N GLU A 701 -28.41 17.64 -38.69
CA GLU A 701 -27.49 18.20 -39.65
C GLU A 701 -26.31 17.26 -39.63
N ASN A 702 -26.22 16.43 -40.65
CA ASN A 702 -25.10 15.53 -40.78
C ASN A 702 -23.84 16.40 -40.72
N ASN A 703 -23.06 16.29 -39.68
CA ASN A 703 -21.79 16.96 -39.61
C ASN A 703 -20.76 16.16 -40.44
N ALA A 704 -19.73 16.79 -40.92
CA ALA A 704 -18.67 16.05 -41.56
C ALA A 704 -17.81 15.41 -40.46
N PRO A 705 -17.31 14.19 -40.66
CA PRO A 705 -16.47 13.53 -39.69
C PRO A 705 -15.17 14.32 -39.38
N GLU A 706 -14.67 14.25 -38.17
CA GLU A 706 -13.41 14.85 -37.77
C GLU A 706 -12.33 13.77 -37.72
N ILE A 707 -11.19 14.02 -38.43
CA ILE A 707 -10.01 13.17 -38.35
C ILE A 707 -9.08 13.72 -37.24
N ILE A 708 -8.74 12.93 -36.27
CA ILE A 708 -7.75 13.21 -35.23
C ILE A 708 -6.44 12.50 -35.64
N ALA A 709 -5.47 13.30 -36.05
CA ALA A 709 -4.14 12.82 -36.43
C ALA A 709 -3.12 13.91 -36.11
N VAL A 710 -1.96 13.54 -35.63
CA VAL A 710 -0.85 14.43 -35.25
C VAL A 710 0.36 14.18 -36.13
N ASP A 711 1.22 15.20 -36.25
CA ASP A 711 2.50 15.06 -36.92
C ASP A 711 3.34 13.96 -36.25
N LYS A 712 4.10 13.21 -37.06
CA LYS A 712 4.90 12.07 -36.59
C LYS A 712 6.37 12.36 -36.79
N THR A 713 7.20 11.89 -35.87
CA THR A 713 8.66 11.85 -36.05
C THR A 713 9.09 10.40 -35.96
N ILE A 714 9.86 9.94 -36.93
CA ILE A 714 10.39 8.58 -37.00
C ILE A 714 11.87 8.62 -37.34
N VAL A 715 12.59 7.59 -37.00
CA VAL A 715 14.02 7.45 -37.35
C VAL A 715 14.13 6.82 -38.73
N GLN A 716 15.13 7.22 -39.49
CA GLN A 716 15.46 6.68 -40.80
C GLN A 716 15.55 5.16 -40.79
N GLY A 717 14.85 4.48 -41.71
CA GLY A 717 14.80 3.02 -41.79
C GLY A 717 13.68 2.37 -40.98
N THR A 718 12.97 3.12 -40.12
CA THR A 718 11.83 2.59 -39.35
C THR A 718 10.66 2.28 -40.28
N LYS A 719 10.03 1.11 -40.08
CA LYS A 719 8.78 0.78 -40.78
C LYS A 719 7.65 1.62 -40.19
N LEU A 720 7.07 2.48 -41.01
CA LEU A 720 5.93 3.31 -40.61
C LEU A 720 4.61 2.58 -40.87
N ASP A 721 3.79 2.47 -39.84
CA ASP A 721 2.35 2.24 -40.00
C ASP A 721 1.68 3.61 -40.12
N GLU A 722 1.20 3.93 -41.32
CA GLU A 722 0.67 5.25 -41.64
C GLU A 722 -0.65 5.52 -40.90
N LEU A 723 -1.45 4.47 -40.58
CA LEU A 723 -2.71 4.61 -39.87
C LEU A 723 -2.60 4.52 -38.35
N ALA A 724 -1.47 4.11 -37.81
CA ALA A 724 -1.29 4.02 -36.36
C ALA A 724 -1.52 5.37 -35.66
N GLY A 725 -2.38 5.42 -34.66
CA GLY A 725 -2.72 6.60 -33.89
C GLY A 725 -3.60 7.63 -34.63
N VAL A 726 -4.20 7.24 -35.75
CA VAL A 726 -5.18 8.06 -36.46
C VAL A 726 -6.58 7.58 -36.08
N THR A 727 -7.43 8.49 -35.67
CA THR A 727 -8.84 8.20 -35.35
C THR A 727 -9.76 9.15 -36.09
N ALA A 728 -11.00 8.74 -36.30
CA ALA A 728 -12.02 9.61 -36.86
C ALA A 728 -13.34 9.46 -36.11
N ILE A 729 -13.93 10.59 -35.78
CA ILE A 729 -15.20 10.64 -35.05
C ILE A 729 -16.18 11.47 -35.86
N ASP A 730 -17.37 10.95 -35.97
CA ASP A 730 -18.51 11.67 -36.51
C ASP A 730 -19.56 11.84 -35.42
N LYS A 731 -20.20 12.99 -35.39
CA LYS A 731 -21.18 13.29 -34.36
C LYS A 731 -22.43 12.41 -34.47
N GLU A 732 -22.77 12.01 -35.67
CA GLU A 732 -23.95 11.26 -35.99
C GLU A 732 -23.67 9.77 -36.15
N ASP A 733 -22.55 9.44 -36.80
CA ASP A 733 -22.15 8.08 -37.10
C ASP A 733 -21.25 7.46 -36.02
N GLY A 734 -20.76 8.28 -35.06
CA GLY A 734 -19.86 7.83 -34.01
C GLY A 734 -18.43 7.62 -34.49
N ASP A 735 -17.80 6.53 -34.06
CA ASP A 735 -16.42 6.21 -34.42
C ASP A 735 -16.34 5.67 -35.86
N LEU A 736 -15.60 6.41 -36.71
CA LEU A 736 -15.30 6.08 -38.09
C LEU A 736 -13.81 5.75 -38.30
N THR A 737 -13.08 5.47 -37.26
CA THR A 737 -11.63 5.20 -37.29
C THR A 737 -11.30 4.11 -38.33
N ASN A 738 -12.10 3.04 -38.38
CA ASN A 738 -11.91 1.92 -39.31
C ASN A 738 -12.22 2.27 -40.79
N LYS A 739 -12.79 3.45 -41.04
CA LYS A 739 -13.07 3.98 -42.41
C LYS A 739 -12.03 5.02 -42.85
N VAL A 740 -11.05 5.32 -42.02
CA VAL A 740 -9.96 6.22 -42.41
C VAL A 740 -9.06 5.53 -43.43
N GLU A 741 -8.87 6.18 -44.56
CA GLU A 741 -7.96 5.73 -45.61
C GLU A 741 -6.81 6.74 -45.83
N VAL A 742 -5.65 6.26 -46.22
CA VAL A 742 -4.55 7.10 -46.69
C VAL A 742 -4.84 7.45 -48.14
N SER A 743 -5.22 8.71 -48.37
CA SER A 743 -5.54 9.17 -49.74
C SER A 743 -4.26 9.55 -50.51
N SER A 744 -3.21 9.97 -49.85
CA SER A 744 -1.85 10.14 -50.43
C SER A 744 -0.80 10.10 -49.36
N SER A 745 0.38 9.58 -49.69
CA SER A 745 1.56 9.60 -48.85
C SER A 745 2.80 9.86 -49.74
N THR A 746 3.67 10.72 -49.27
CA THR A 746 5.00 10.98 -49.91
C THR A 746 6.13 10.38 -49.03
N VAL A 747 5.84 9.67 -47.94
CA VAL A 747 6.82 9.24 -46.98
C VAL A 747 7.83 8.26 -47.57
N ASN A 748 9.13 8.68 -47.50
CA ASN A 748 10.27 7.81 -47.68
C ASN A 748 11.02 7.62 -46.37
N THR A 749 10.80 6.51 -45.72
CA THR A 749 11.41 6.22 -44.41
C THR A 749 12.92 5.97 -44.49
N ASN A 750 13.48 5.78 -45.69
CA ASN A 750 14.91 5.56 -45.91
C ASN A 750 15.72 6.84 -46.15
N GLU A 751 15.08 8.00 -46.18
CA GLU A 751 15.73 9.25 -46.46
C GLU A 751 15.31 10.32 -45.47
N VAL A 752 16.27 10.97 -44.83
CA VAL A 752 16.01 12.06 -43.85
C VAL A 752 15.31 13.22 -44.54
N GLY A 753 14.21 13.68 -43.96
CA GLY A 753 13.41 14.75 -44.58
C GLY A 753 12.05 14.92 -43.91
N THR A 754 11.26 15.83 -44.45
CA THR A 754 9.88 16.04 -44.02
C THR A 754 8.94 15.67 -45.15
N TYR A 755 8.01 14.80 -44.87
CA TYR A 755 7.06 14.21 -45.80
C TYR A 755 5.65 14.52 -45.38
N GLU A 756 4.65 14.21 -46.20
CA GLU A 756 3.24 14.43 -45.88
C GLU A 756 2.43 13.15 -46.09
N ILE A 757 1.48 12.90 -45.18
CA ILE A 757 0.41 11.93 -45.36
C ILE A 757 -0.90 12.69 -45.34
N THR A 758 -1.80 12.33 -46.25
CA THR A 758 -3.16 12.85 -46.30
C THR A 758 -4.12 11.72 -46.01
N TYR A 759 -4.88 11.85 -44.95
CA TYR A 759 -5.98 10.94 -44.60
C TYR A 759 -7.30 11.41 -45.15
N LYS A 760 -8.21 10.49 -45.37
CA LYS A 760 -9.58 10.76 -45.81
C LYS A 760 -10.53 9.81 -45.04
N VAL A 761 -11.69 10.34 -44.63
CA VAL A 761 -12.78 9.57 -44.06
C VAL A 761 -14.10 10.09 -44.65
N THR A 762 -15.03 9.17 -44.83
CA THR A 762 -16.36 9.48 -45.35
C THR A 762 -17.41 8.86 -44.45
N ASP A 763 -18.41 9.64 -44.05
CA ASP A 763 -19.53 9.22 -43.22
C ASP A 763 -20.56 8.38 -44.02
N THR A 764 -21.58 7.89 -43.33
CA THR A 764 -22.64 7.09 -43.98
C THR A 764 -23.54 7.90 -44.92
N GLN A 765 -23.52 9.24 -44.83
CA GLN A 765 -24.26 10.17 -45.69
C GLN A 765 -23.39 10.84 -46.74
N ASN A 766 -22.19 10.31 -47.01
CA ASN A 766 -21.23 10.72 -48.02
C ASN A 766 -20.57 12.11 -47.79
N LYS A 767 -20.56 12.66 -46.57
CA LYS A 767 -19.68 13.78 -46.27
C LYS A 767 -18.29 13.27 -46.02
N THR A 768 -17.32 14.00 -46.54
CA THR A 768 -15.92 13.59 -46.53
C THR A 768 -15.05 14.67 -45.85
N THR A 769 -14.16 14.24 -44.97
CA THR A 769 -13.08 15.09 -44.40
C THR A 769 -11.72 14.56 -44.81
N THR A 770 -10.80 15.48 -45.06
CA THR A 770 -9.38 15.15 -45.25
C THR A 770 -8.51 15.86 -44.25
N LYS A 771 -7.46 15.20 -43.79
CA LYS A 771 -6.47 15.74 -42.84
C LYS A 771 -5.07 15.43 -43.33
N LYS A 772 -4.23 16.47 -43.37
CA LYS A 772 -2.81 16.31 -43.63
C LYS A 772 -1.99 16.35 -42.34
N ILE A 773 -0.99 15.48 -42.24
CA ILE A 773 0.03 15.53 -41.21
C ILE A 773 1.43 15.56 -41.87
N LYS A 774 2.41 16.03 -41.12
CA LYS A 774 3.82 15.92 -41.46
C LYS A 774 4.44 14.70 -40.80
N VAL A 775 5.31 14.03 -41.56
CA VAL A 775 6.17 12.97 -41.03
C VAL A 775 7.63 13.42 -41.18
N THR A 776 8.29 13.62 -40.05
CA THR A 776 9.72 13.97 -40.06
C THR A 776 10.54 12.70 -39.86
N VAL A 777 11.39 12.38 -40.87
CA VAL A 777 12.37 11.30 -40.79
C VAL A 777 13.68 11.88 -40.30
N THR A 778 14.12 11.46 -39.12
CA THR A 778 15.38 11.92 -38.50
C THR A 778 16.51 10.90 -38.72
N GLU A 779 17.77 11.37 -38.64
CA GLU A 779 18.91 10.48 -38.75
C GLU A 779 19.01 9.55 -37.54
N ASN A 780 19.28 8.27 -37.76
CA ASN A 780 19.56 7.34 -36.68
C ASN A 780 20.90 7.68 -36.01
N GLN A 781 20.91 7.79 -34.70
CA GLN A 781 22.10 8.07 -33.92
C GLN A 781 22.95 6.80 -33.73
N LYS A 782 24.23 6.96 -33.41
CA LYS A 782 25.08 5.84 -33.05
C LYS A 782 24.95 5.49 -31.59
N PRO A 783 24.98 4.21 -31.23
CA PRO A 783 24.94 3.84 -29.82
C PRO A 783 26.14 4.36 -29.04
N THR A 784 25.97 4.49 -27.73
CA THR A 784 27.04 4.90 -26.82
C THR A 784 27.36 3.77 -25.84
N ILE A 785 28.65 3.56 -25.54
CA ILE A 785 29.13 2.62 -24.55
C ILE A 785 29.62 3.36 -23.32
N THR A 786 29.04 3.08 -22.14
CA THR A 786 29.54 3.56 -20.86
C THR A 786 30.38 2.45 -20.22
N ALA A 787 31.67 2.68 -20.14
CA ALA A 787 32.62 1.80 -19.48
C ALA A 787 33.81 2.65 -18.98
N ALA A 788 34.27 2.37 -17.79
CA ALA A 788 35.42 3.06 -17.17
C ALA A 788 36.61 2.14 -17.01
N ASP A 789 37.82 2.73 -16.92
CA ASP A 789 39.03 2.01 -16.57
C ASP A 789 38.85 1.29 -15.22
N LYS A 790 39.44 0.12 -15.07
CA LYS A 790 39.30 -0.73 -13.88
C LYS A 790 40.64 -1.03 -13.25
N THR A 791 40.67 -1.16 -11.96
CA THR A 791 41.82 -1.71 -11.22
C THR A 791 41.37 -2.98 -10.52
N ILE A 792 42.16 -4.04 -10.66
CA ILE A 792 41.93 -5.32 -9.99
C ILE A 792 43.20 -5.76 -9.32
N THR A 793 43.11 -6.50 -8.22
CA THR A 793 44.27 -7.07 -7.57
C THR A 793 44.66 -8.41 -8.26
N GLN A 794 45.95 -8.67 -8.30
CA GLN A 794 46.53 -9.88 -8.87
C GLN A 794 45.89 -11.13 -8.23
N GLY A 795 45.48 -12.09 -9.09
CA GLY A 795 44.85 -13.34 -8.67
C GLY A 795 43.31 -13.27 -8.52
N LEU A 796 42.69 -12.07 -8.48
CA LEU A 796 41.25 -11.94 -8.44
C LEU A 796 40.62 -12.10 -9.84
N THR A 797 39.37 -12.60 -9.85
CA THR A 797 38.64 -12.81 -11.09
C THR A 797 38.29 -11.47 -11.74
N TYR A 798 38.38 -11.42 -13.05
CA TYR A 798 37.98 -10.27 -13.85
C TYR A 798 36.73 -10.60 -14.66
N GLU A 799 35.68 -9.82 -14.41
CA GLU A 799 34.43 -9.90 -15.16
C GLU A 799 34.37 -8.71 -16.14
N PRO A 800 34.60 -8.95 -17.44
CA PRO A 800 34.70 -7.86 -18.40
C PRO A 800 33.46 -6.98 -18.47
N LEU A 801 32.25 -7.57 -18.46
CA LEU A 801 30.99 -6.87 -18.64
C LEU A 801 30.42 -6.23 -17.36
N LYS A 802 31.00 -6.47 -16.20
CA LYS A 802 30.54 -5.86 -14.95
C LYS A 802 30.67 -4.34 -15.00
N ASN A 803 29.60 -3.62 -14.69
CA ASN A 803 29.52 -2.15 -14.79
C ASN A 803 29.81 -1.59 -16.19
N VAL A 804 29.40 -2.30 -17.23
CA VAL A 804 29.41 -1.86 -18.60
C VAL A 804 27.97 -1.77 -19.08
N SER A 805 27.59 -0.65 -19.66
CA SER A 805 26.27 -0.46 -20.21
C SER A 805 26.34 0.22 -21.57
N ALA A 806 25.31 0.05 -22.36
CA ALA A 806 25.18 0.69 -23.64
C ALA A 806 23.78 1.26 -23.83
N LYS A 807 23.73 2.43 -24.43
CA LYS A 807 22.48 3.11 -24.75
C LYS A 807 22.55 3.69 -26.14
N ASP A 808 21.40 3.73 -26.76
CA ASP A 808 21.15 4.39 -28.02
C ASP A 808 19.94 5.33 -27.85
N ALA A 809 19.89 6.38 -28.62
CA ALA A 809 18.82 7.36 -28.53
C ALA A 809 17.47 6.78 -28.98
N GLU A 810 17.51 5.89 -29.95
CA GLU A 810 16.36 5.30 -30.63
C GLU A 810 15.99 3.93 -30.05
N ASP A 811 17.00 3.11 -29.75
CA ASP A 811 16.81 1.76 -29.22
C ASP A 811 16.74 1.69 -27.69
N GLY A 812 17.08 2.81 -27.03
CA GLY A 812 17.14 2.83 -25.57
C GLY A 812 18.34 2.05 -25.01
N THR A 813 18.13 1.15 -24.08
CA THR A 813 19.19 0.32 -23.49
C THR A 813 19.51 -0.87 -24.38
N ILE A 814 20.78 -0.95 -24.84
CA ILE A 814 21.25 -2.11 -25.61
C ILE A 814 21.88 -3.12 -24.65
N THR A 815 21.27 -4.28 -24.51
CA THR A 815 21.74 -5.34 -23.61
C THR A 815 22.83 -6.23 -24.21
N LYS A 816 22.93 -6.29 -25.53
CA LYS A 816 23.93 -7.09 -26.22
C LYS A 816 25.24 -6.30 -26.41
N ILE A 817 26.16 -6.44 -25.45
CA ILE A 817 27.49 -5.86 -25.49
C ILE A 817 28.49 -6.98 -25.76
N GLU A 818 29.27 -6.83 -26.82
CA GLU A 818 30.28 -7.80 -27.23
C GLU A 818 31.66 -7.38 -26.72
N VAL A 819 32.40 -8.32 -26.11
CA VAL A 819 33.82 -8.14 -25.80
C VAL A 819 34.61 -8.66 -26.99
N ILE A 820 35.10 -7.74 -27.81
CA ILE A 820 35.83 -8.11 -29.05
C ILE A 820 37.33 -8.28 -28.82
N GLU A 821 37.84 -7.76 -27.70
CA GLU A 821 39.22 -7.95 -27.29
C GLU A 821 39.32 -7.93 -25.77
N ASN A 822 40.06 -8.89 -25.19
CA ASN A 822 40.38 -8.92 -23.77
C ASN A 822 41.79 -9.47 -23.58
N THR A 823 42.75 -8.60 -23.26
CA THR A 823 44.16 -9.02 -23.05
C THR A 823 44.48 -9.23 -21.58
N VAL A 824 43.55 -9.11 -20.67
CA VAL A 824 43.79 -9.13 -19.21
C VAL A 824 44.40 -10.47 -18.73
N LYS A 825 45.56 -10.34 -18.09
CA LYS A 825 46.25 -11.46 -17.43
C LYS A 825 46.17 -11.24 -15.93
N ILE A 826 45.19 -11.81 -15.31
CA ILE A 826 44.87 -11.56 -13.89
C ILE A 826 46.01 -11.93 -12.92
N ASN A 827 46.93 -12.79 -13.33
CA ASN A 827 48.06 -13.24 -12.50
C ASN A 827 49.37 -12.46 -12.77
N VAL A 828 49.33 -11.45 -13.63
CA VAL A 828 50.51 -10.67 -14.00
C VAL A 828 50.24 -9.17 -13.85
N VAL A 829 50.99 -8.53 -12.99
CA VAL A 829 50.89 -7.06 -12.76
C VAL A 829 51.19 -6.34 -14.06
N GLY A 830 50.37 -5.37 -14.37
CA GLY A 830 50.48 -4.65 -15.62
C GLY A 830 49.16 -3.95 -16.02
N THR A 831 49.21 -3.21 -17.15
CA THR A 831 48.04 -2.60 -17.74
C THR A 831 47.67 -3.32 -19.02
N TYR A 832 46.42 -3.69 -19.10
CA TYR A 832 45.81 -4.48 -20.16
C TYR A 832 44.66 -3.71 -20.81
N LEU A 833 44.13 -4.24 -21.88
CA LEU A 833 43.04 -3.61 -22.62
C LEU A 833 41.85 -4.56 -22.72
N THR A 834 40.66 -4.00 -22.59
CA THR A 834 39.42 -4.66 -22.94
C THR A 834 38.61 -3.75 -23.87
N THR A 835 38.24 -4.27 -25.03
CA THR A 835 37.51 -3.52 -26.06
C THR A 835 36.11 -4.12 -26.21
N TYR A 836 35.12 -3.24 -26.09
CA TYR A 836 33.71 -3.56 -26.26
C TYR A 836 33.20 -3.09 -27.61
N LYS A 837 32.22 -3.79 -28.15
CA LYS A 837 31.48 -3.39 -29.34
C LYS A 837 30.00 -3.48 -29.08
N VAL A 838 29.26 -2.50 -29.53
CA VAL A 838 27.80 -2.50 -29.51
C VAL A 838 27.30 -2.12 -30.90
N THR A 839 26.19 -2.74 -31.27
CA THR A 839 25.51 -2.50 -32.55
C THR A 839 24.05 -2.23 -32.27
N ASP A 840 23.50 -1.17 -32.81
CA ASP A 840 22.09 -0.82 -32.72
C ASP A 840 21.21 -1.67 -33.65
N SER A 841 19.89 -1.48 -33.62
CA SER A 841 18.94 -2.18 -34.47
C SER A 841 19.07 -1.79 -35.96
N PHE A 842 19.73 -0.68 -36.26
CA PHE A 842 20.00 -0.15 -37.61
C PHE A 842 21.38 -0.56 -38.11
N ASN A 843 22.08 -1.46 -37.45
CA ASN A 843 23.44 -1.95 -37.78
C ASN A 843 24.56 -0.90 -37.67
N GLN A 844 24.38 0.23 -36.99
CA GLN A 844 25.46 1.12 -36.66
C GLN A 844 26.19 0.55 -35.43
N SER A 845 27.51 0.64 -35.46
CA SER A 845 28.35 0.07 -34.41
C SER A 845 29.32 1.09 -33.84
N VAL A 846 29.57 0.99 -32.54
CA VAL A 846 30.59 1.74 -31.81
C VAL A 846 31.45 0.78 -30.99
N THR A 847 32.72 1.11 -30.87
CA THR A 847 33.67 0.41 -30.00
C THR A 847 34.18 1.32 -28.89
N LYS A 848 34.43 0.74 -27.72
CA LYS A 848 35.06 1.40 -26.58
C LYS A 848 36.13 0.52 -25.97
N THR A 849 37.32 1.04 -25.81
CA THR A 849 38.44 0.37 -25.13
C THR A 849 38.64 1.01 -23.75
N ILE A 850 38.75 0.16 -22.72
CA ILE A 850 39.16 0.56 -21.38
C ILE A 850 40.49 -0.05 -21.00
N LYS A 851 41.20 0.58 -20.07
CA LYS A 851 42.40 0.06 -19.44
C LYS A 851 42.01 -0.72 -18.19
N VAL A 852 42.61 -1.89 -18.02
CA VAL A 852 42.51 -2.71 -16.82
C VAL A 852 43.87 -2.86 -16.18
N THR A 853 44.06 -2.25 -15.01
CA THR A 853 45.31 -2.32 -14.29
C THR A 853 45.24 -3.44 -13.25
N VAL A 854 46.16 -4.41 -13.40
CA VAL A 854 46.35 -5.44 -12.41
C VAL A 854 47.44 -4.96 -11.47
N VAL A 855 47.10 -4.74 -10.20
CA VAL A 855 48.02 -4.34 -9.14
C VAL A 855 48.46 -5.53 -8.32
N GLU A 856 49.58 -5.42 -7.63
CA GLU A 856 50.15 -6.48 -6.82
C GLU A 856 49.25 -6.84 -5.65
N ASN A 857 49.05 -8.11 -5.38
CA ASN A 857 48.39 -8.60 -4.19
C ASN A 857 49.25 -8.36 -2.96
N GLN A 858 48.68 -7.76 -1.94
CA GLN A 858 49.38 -7.36 -0.72
C GLN A 858 49.70 -8.56 0.18
N LEU A 859 50.60 -8.35 1.13
CA LEU A 859 50.91 -9.37 2.13
C LEU A 859 49.96 -9.27 3.31
N PRO A 860 49.50 -10.38 3.88
CA PRO A 860 48.73 -10.38 5.10
C PRO A 860 49.53 -9.90 6.30
N VAL A 861 48.83 -9.33 7.28
CA VAL A 861 49.44 -8.85 8.53
C VAL A 861 48.89 -9.61 9.71
N ILE A 862 49.78 -10.23 10.50
CA ILE A 862 49.46 -10.84 11.77
C ILE A 862 49.65 -9.84 12.90
N THR A 863 48.60 -9.61 13.67
CA THR A 863 48.66 -8.80 14.91
C THR A 863 48.69 -9.74 16.10
N ALA A 864 49.84 -9.72 16.77
CA ALA A 864 50.09 -10.49 17.98
C ALA A 864 51.10 -9.73 18.85
N THR A 865 50.91 -9.74 20.15
CA THR A 865 51.77 -9.05 21.11
C THR A 865 52.47 -10.05 22.08
N ASN A 866 53.61 -9.64 22.56
CA ASN A 866 54.30 -10.39 23.64
C ASN A 866 53.40 -10.55 24.85
N LYS A 867 53.46 -11.68 25.51
CA LYS A 867 52.64 -11.99 26.69
C LYS A 867 53.50 -12.29 27.90
N THR A 868 53.00 -11.95 29.04
CA THR A 868 53.55 -12.36 30.32
C THR A 868 52.49 -13.14 31.06
N ILE A 869 52.83 -14.30 31.57
CA ILE A 869 51.96 -15.20 32.35
C ILE A 869 52.66 -15.63 33.60
N TYR A 870 51.90 -16.02 34.60
CA TYR A 870 52.45 -16.59 35.82
C TYR A 870 52.76 -18.09 35.63
N GLN A 871 53.70 -18.57 36.44
CA GLN A 871 54.00 -19.99 36.44
C GLN A 871 52.77 -20.83 36.80
N ASP A 872 52.57 -21.93 36.05
CA ASP A 872 51.42 -22.84 36.11
C ASP A 872 50.06 -22.20 35.64
N GLU A 873 50.12 -21.00 35.09
CA GLU A 873 48.94 -20.40 34.42
C GLU A 873 48.68 -21.07 33.04
N SER A 874 47.38 -21.26 32.71
CA SER A 874 47.06 -21.85 31.44
C SER A 874 47.36 -20.88 30.29
N PHE A 875 48.01 -21.32 29.25
CA PHE A 875 48.35 -20.51 28.09
C PHE A 875 47.72 -21.06 26.83
N ASN A 876 46.88 -20.22 26.18
CA ASN A 876 46.36 -20.49 24.86
C ASN A 876 47.12 -19.65 23.83
N ALA A 877 47.89 -20.31 22.96
CA ALA A 877 48.75 -19.65 22.00
C ALA A 877 48.01 -18.79 20.98
N ILE A 878 46.76 -19.10 20.63
CA ILE A 878 45.97 -18.35 19.63
C ILE A 878 45.04 -17.29 20.23
N SER A 879 44.97 -17.13 21.54
CA SER A 879 44.21 -16.10 22.18
C SER A 879 44.75 -14.71 21.83
N ASP A 880 43.84 -13.78 21.41
CA ASP A 880 44.13 -12.39 21.06
C ASP A 880 45.08 -12.21 19.85
N VAL A 881 45.17 -13.22 19.00
CA VAL A 881 45.91 -13.14 17.75
C VAL A 881 44.94 -12.98 16.58
N THR A 882 45.18 -11.99 15.76
CA THR A 882 44.35 -11.72 14.57
C THR A 882 45.23 -11.59 13.33
N ALA A 883 44.63 -11.86 12.17
CA ALA A 883 45.27 -11.59 10.89
C ALA A 883 44.32 -10.94 9.93
N LYS A 884 44.82 -9.94 9.24
CA LYS A 884 44.08 -9.23 8.22
C LYS A 884 44.90 -9.14 6.94
N ASP A 885 44.23 -9.23 5.85
CA ASP A 885 44.78 -9.03 4.53
C ASP A 885 44.00 -7.94 3.82
N PRO A 886 44.63 -7.03 3.06
CA PRO A 886 43.92 -5.99 2.37
C PRO A 886 42.85 -6.48 1.38
N GLU A 887 43.09 -7.60 0.71
CA GLU A 887 42.25 -8.19 -0.31
C GLU A 887 41.27 -9.23 0.22
N ASP A 888 41.76 -10.06 1.17
CA ASP A 888 40.99 -11.17 1.74
C ASP A 888 40.22 -10.78 3.01
N GLY A 889 40.46 -9.57 3.54
CA GLY A 889 39.84 -9.08 4.75
C GLY A 889 40.34 -9.79 6.02
N ASN A 890 39.42 -10.29 6.83
CA ASN A 890 39.77 -10.98 8.07
C ASN A 890 40.09 -12.47 7.81
N ILE A 891 41.37 -12.82 7.92
CA ILE A 891 41.87 -14.19 7.74
C ILE A 891 42.38 -14.80 9.06
N THR A 892 41.90 -14.32 10.19
CA THR A 892 42.29 -14.80 11.53
C THR A 892 42.12 -16.32 11.67
N SER A 893 41.09 -16.91 11.07
CA SER A 893 40.83 -18.35 11.10
C SER A 893 41.88 -19.21 10.38
N LYS A 894 42.71 -18.58 9.54
CA LYS A 894 43.82 -19.26 8.83
C LYS A 894 45.15 -19.22 9.58
N ILE A 895 45.19 -18.60 10.77
CA ILE A 895 46.40 -18.56 11.57
C ILE A 895 46.73 -19.97 12.08
N THR A 896 47.94 -20.37 11.87
CA THR A 896 48.52 -21.61 12.42
C THR A 896 49.68 -21.27 13.35
N VAL A 897 49.81 -22.02 14.41
CA VAL A 897 50.99 -21.97 15.29
C VAL A 897 51.99 -22.96 14.78
N ILE A 898 53.09 -22.49 14.20
CA ILE A 898 54.12 -23.33 13.63
C ILE A 898 55.23 -23.70 14.60
N GLU A 899 55.36 -22.88 15.65
CA GLU A 899 56.23 -23.20 16.76
C GLU A 899 55.65 -22.65 18.08
N ASN A 900 55.70 -23.47 19.14
CA ASN A 900 55.32 -23.07 20.48
C ASN A 900 56.21 -23.75 21.48
N THR A 901 57.15 -22.99 22.08
CA THR A 901 58.08 -23.49 23.05
C THR A 901 57.65 -23.27 24.48
N VAL A 902 56.44 -22.68 24.70
CA VAL A 902 55.99 -22.25 26.06
C VAL A 902 55.86 -23.44 27.00
N LYS A 903 56.57 -23.36 28.10
CA LYS A 903 56.48 -24.28 29.26
C LYS A 903 55.96 -23.50 30.44
N THR A 904 54.70 -23.56 30.68
CA THR A 904 54.02 -22.79 31.74
C THR A 904 54.51 -23.18 33.15
N SER A 905 54.99 -24.39 33.30
CA SER A 905 55.51 -24.89 34.58
C SER A 905 56.93 -24.43 34.91
N LYS A 906 57.59 -23.67 34.03
CA LYS A 906 58.96 -23.23 34.25
C LYS A 906 59.10 -21.73 33.92
N VAL A 907 59.61 -20.97 34.87
CA VAL A 907 59.99 -19.57 34.68
C VAL A 907 61.02 -19.44 33.56
N GLY A 908 60.82 -18.48 32.67
CA GLY A 908 61.72 -18.32 31.54
C GLY A 908 61.05 -17.55 30.37
N GLU A 909 61.83 -17.35 29.36
CA GLU A 909 61.36 -16.74 28.11
C GLU A 909 61.19 -17.81 27.07
N TYR A 910 60.07 -17.75 26.42
CA TYR A 910 59.63 -18.69 25.40
C TYR A 910 59.14 -17.93 24.15
N LYS A 911 59.00 -18.63 23.06
CA LYS A 911 58.46 -18.02 21.82
C LYS A 911 57.32 -18.82 21.27
N VAL A 912 56.42 -18.08 20.60
CA VAL A 912 55.38 -18.64 19.75
C VAL A 912 55.53 -18.03 18.36
N ILE A 913 55.52 -18.83 17.34
CA ILE A 913 55.57 -18.36 15.96
C ILE A 913 54.25 -18.73 15.28
N TYR A 914 53.58 -17.69 14.81
CA TYR A 914 52.36 -17.81 14.02
C TYR A 914 52.68 -17.73 12.51
N GLN A 915 51.86 -18.39 11.72
CA GLN A 915 51.89 -18.30 10.27
C GLN A 915 50.49 -18.12 9.75
N VAL A 916 50.34 -17.28 8.77
CA VAL A 916 49.09 -17.12 8.00
C VAL A 916 49.41 -17.12 6.52
N LYS A 917 48.48 -17.68 5.75
CA LYS A 917 48.55 -17.69 4.30
C LYS A 917 47.28 -17.04 3.75
N ASP A 918 47.45 -16.10 2.79
CA ASP A 918 46.33 -15.48 2.08
C ASP A 918 45.80 -16.45 0.99
N ASN A 919 44.76 -16.02 0.27
CA ASN A 919 44.17 -16.79 -0.83
C ASN A 919 45.07 -16.78 -2.09
N PHE A 920 45.93 -15.78 -2.24
CA PHE A 920 46.87 -15.68 -3.36
C PHE A 920 48.07 -16.63 -3.18
N GLY A 921 48.41 -16.93 -1.95
CA GLY A 921 49.49 -17.86 -1.62
C GLY A 921 50.64 -17.26 -0.83
N HIS A 922 50.59 -15.95 -0.51
CA HIS A 922 51.62 -15.31 0.32
C HIS A 922 51.56 -15.85 1.75
N VAL A 923 52.74 -16.06 2.28
CA VAL A 923 52.91 -16.58 3.65
C VAL A 923 53.65 -15.56 4.50
N VAL A 924 53.03 -15.16 5.59
CA VAL A 924 53.67 -14.28 6.59
C VAL A 924 53.77 -15.00 7.94
N THR A 925 54.87 -14.78 8.62
CA THR A 925 55.09 -15.28 9.99
C THR A 925 55.22 -14.14 10.97
N LYS A 926 54.84 -14.40 12.22
CA LYS A 926 54.98 -13.46 13.34
C LYS A 926 55.42 -14.23 14.57
N GLU A 927 56.54 -13.80 15.14
CA GLU A 927 57.02 -14.29 16.41
C GLU A 927 56.58 -13.38 17.56
N ILE A 928 56.18 -13.95 18.67
CA ILE A 928 56.00 -13.25 19.93
C ILE A 928 56.82 -13.98 21.03
N LYS A 929 57.19 -13.18 21.99
CA LYS A 929 57.83 -13.65 23.23
C LYS A 929 56.76 -13.89 24.30
N VAL A 930 56.84 -14.98 25.01
CA VAL A 930 56.03 -15.29 26.18
C VAL A 930 56.95 -15.46 27.39
N THR A 931 56.78 -14.58 28.33
CA THR A 931 57.59 -14.60 29.57
C THR A 931 56.74 -15.25 30.67
N VAL A 932 57.22 -16.34 31.20
CA VAL A 932 56.66 -17.00 32.39
C VAL A 932 57.40 -16.48 33.61
N ILE A 933 56.69 -15.80 34.48
CA ILE A 933 57.26 -15.23 35.70
C ILE A 933 56.76 -15.97 36.93
N GLU A 934 57.52 -15.88 37.99
CA GLU A 934 57.14 -16.49 39.25
C GLU A 934 55.93 -15.78 39.83
N LYS A 935 54.99 -16.53 40.37
CA LYS A 935 53.81 -15.99 41.03
C LYS A 935 54.23 -15.47 42.45
N LYS A 936 54.67 -14.21 42.50
CA LYS A 936 54.90 -13.59 43.79
C LYS A 936 53.58 -13.32 44.50
N LEU A 937 53.39 -13.88 45.65
CA LEU A 937 52.37 -13.45 46.59
C LEU A 937 52.70 -12.01 47.01
N VAL A 938 51.88 -11.06 46.63
CA VAL A 938 52.00 -9.68 47.18
C VAL A 938 51.40 -9.72 48.57
N GLU A 939 52.23 -9.55 49.59
CA GLU A 939 51.75 -9.19 50.92
C GLU A 939 50.98 -7.89 50.80
N LYS A 940 49.70 -7.97 50.98
CA LYS A 940 48.84 -6.83 51.30
C LYS A 940 48.63 -6.89 52.80
N ASP A 941 48.88 -5.78 53.52
CA ASP A 941 48.58 -5.64 54.92
C ASP A 941 47.16 -6.08 55.22
N GLY A 942 47.01 -7.23 55.86
CA GLY A 942 45.75 -7.80 56.31
C GLY A 942 46.07 -9.02 57.17
N GLU A 943 45.38 -9.14 58.32
CA GLU A 943 45.54 -10.26 59.22
C GLU A 943 44.88 -11.49 58.62
N PHE A 944 45.65 -12.57 58.51
CA PHE A 944 45.18 -13.88 58.03
C PHE A 944 44.96 -14.81 59.24
N TYR A 945 43.75 -15.23 59.48
CA TYR A 945 43.43 -16.22 60.53
C TYR A 945 43.38 -17.61 59.94
N LEU A 946 44.30 -18.47 60.37
CA LEU A 946 44.38 -19.86 59.98
C LEU A 946 43.43 -20.69 60.84
N GLU A 947 42.30 -21.17 60.36
CA GLU A 947 41.39 -22.05 61.11
C GLU A 947 41.84 -23.50 61.15
N SER A 948 42.41 -23.98 60.07
CA SER A 948 42.97 -25.34 60.04
C SER A 948 43.99 -25.55 58.93
N LEU A 949 44.95 -26.39 59.19
CA LEU A 949 45.87 -26.91 58.17
C LEU A 949 45.76 -28.43 58.15
N THR A 950 45.24 -28.99 57.12
CA THR A 950 44.99 -30.43 57.03
C THR A 950 45.79 -31.06 55.88
N TRP A 951 46.53 -32.07 56.08
CA TRP A 951 47.19 -32.80 55.01
C TRP A 951 46.26 -33.78 54.37
N ASN A 952 45.97 -33.55 53.04
CA ASN A 952 45.23 -34.53 52.25
C ASN A 952 46.14 -35.61 51.67
N LYS A 953 46.03 -36.82 52.29
CA LYS A 953 46.87 -37.98 51.92
C LYS A 953 46.63 -38.45 50.46
N THR A 954 45.46 -38.22 49.86
CA THR A 954 45.10 -38.62 48.52
C THR A 954 45.71 -37.71 47.48
N THR A 955 45.63 -36.43 47.71
CA THR A 955 46.09 -35.39 46.71
C THR A 955 47.53 -34.94 47.00
N LYS A 956 48.12 -35.35 48.08
CA LYS A 956 49.49 -34.93 48.55
C LYS A 956 49.60 -33.40 48.64
N LYS A 957 48.58 -32.73 49.12
CA LYS A 957 48.53 -31.29 49.26
C LYS A 957 48.03 -30.95 50.68
N TYR A 958 48.46 -29.83 51.20
CA TYR A 958 47.84 -29.23 52.40
C TYR A 958 46.53 -28.50 52.00
N ILE A 959 45.46 -28.75 52.73
CA ILE A 959 44.22 -27.94 52.66
C ILE A 959 44.35 -26.91 53.76
N ILE A 960 44.39 -25.65 53.34
CA ILE A 960 44.44 -24.50 54.25
C ILE A 960 43.03 -23.92 54.30
N ARG A 961 42.48 -23.79 55.49
CA ARG A 961 41.20 -23.03 55.67
C ARG A 961 41.52 -21.85 56.63
N GLY A 962 41.07 -20.72 56.23
CA GLY A 962 41.12 -19.48 56.93
C GLY A 962 40.35 -18.38 56.21
N TYR A 963 40.22 -17.25 56.80
CA TYR A 963 39.58 -16.08 56.15
C TYR A 963 40.53 -14.86 56.32
N LEU A 964 40.45 -13.99 55.32
CA LEU A 964 41.16 -12.73 55.26
C LEU A 964 40.18 -11.60 55.67
N ILE A 965 40.48 -10.90 56.69
CA ILE A 965 39.77 -9.66 57.05
C ILE A 965 40.46 -8.53 56.28
N MET A 966 39.80 -7.95 55.30
CA MET A 966 40.23 -6.69 54.68
C MET A 966 39.69 -5.54 55.55
N LEU A 967 40.51 -4.79 56.14
CA LEU A 967 40.21 -3.55 56.83
C LEU A 967 40.07 -2.38 55.85
#